data_530651282773a85c8480aede8ed0c52e
#
_entry.id   530651282773a85c8480aede8ed0c52e
#
_cell.length_a   1.000
_cell.length_b   1.000
_cell.length_c   1.000
_cell.angle_alpha   90.00
_cell.angle_beta   90.00
_cell.angle_gamma   90.00
#
_symmetry.space_group_name_H-M   'P 1'
#
loop_
_entity.id
_entity.type
_entity.pdbx_description
1 polymer ?
#
loop_
_entity_poly.entity_id
_entity_poly.type
_entity_poly.pdbx_seq_one_letter_code
_entity_poly.pdbx_strand_id
1 'polypeptide(L)'
;MKRRIYLPWNTSKTRIKEADDARKNRLEIVQSLSWGQISRRELIKWGLFTAAGALAPIKGLNPFVSSVFAEVPTGAPSSPGLIGLEFTQPMLRLELLQRNPVSSLNPAPMAQSNQTMKKVDPMLGGGFGPIEGRPPGSNWAHQRFAQLPPKVAIEIAQECAKTNPNGNIPFKFHPNLPAQGPLAMWTFGGTIPPKLALGRYGEPILFRHHNKLPVDVKKNGGFGCHTISTHEHNGHHGAENDGYTGAFFFPGQFYDYHWPIILAGHDTINPDATDPMAGSPDDSGGYTKVPGDWHETMSSHWFHDHMFGYTAQNVYKGNLACFNLYSAVDRGNETIRDGVNLCLPSGSEKSWGNLDYDINLMVADKAWDSNGQLFFDIFQLDGFLGDVMTVNSCYKPFFQVEARKYRFRILNCSVSRFFKLALSDGSPMIQVGNDGNLLPHPVVLTELDEQGIAERYDVVIDFSRYKPGQKVWMVNLCEHEDGRGPKNDLSLAEALSGDSADPCVGKFLEFQVVPCTKPDQSQVPGTLIPNPDVSQIPVARERTFEFGRSNGTDDAPWTVRTDGGQGVPADFNQISAAPKPGTREIWTLVNGGGGWDHPIHIHFEESQLLARNGSSSNVPPWERGRKDVYRLHPGGTVTISIQFREFAGMFMEHCHNTVHEDHAMLIRWELDRGPVALPTPNPTPQGVKFTDPTIVPDAY
;
A
#
# COMPACT_ATOMS: atom_id res chain seq x y z
N MET A 1 -27.83 -16.67 -2.54
CA MET A 1 -26.35 -16.82 -2.46
C MET A 1 -25.98 -17.18 -1.03
N LYS A 2 -25.10 -18.18 -0.82
CA LYS A 2 -24.55 -18.43 0.51
C LYS A 2 -23.58 -17.28 0.84
N ARG A 3 -23.80 -16.63 1.96
CA ARG A 3 -23.02 -15.48 2.43
C ARG A 3 -21.60 -15.93 2.75
N ARG A 4 -20.61 -15.14 2.35
CA ARG A 4 -19.19 -15.44 2.55
C ARG A 4 -18.74 -14.90 3.90
N ILE A 5 -18.17 -15.75 4.75
CA ILE A 5 -17.60 -15.39 6.04
C ILE A 5 -16.13 -15.71 5.99
N TYR A 6 -15.29 -14.69 6.11
CA TYR A 6 -13.84 -14.84 6.04
C TYR A 6 -13.27 -15.09 7.46
N LEU A 7 -13.25 -16.34 7.84
CA LEU A 7 -12.67 -16.81 9.10
C LEU A 7 -11.69 -17.95 8.79
N PRO A 8 -10.68 -18.20 9.62
CA PRO A 8 -9.79 -19.35 9.44
C PRO A 8 -10.56 -20.68 9.34
N TRP A 9 -10.10 -21.58 8.50
CA TRP A 9 -10.79 -22.81 8.13
C TRP A 9 -11.11 -23.77 9.31
N ASN A 10 -10.32 -23.70 10.39
CA ASN A 10 -10.59 -24.46 11.61
C ASN A 10 -11.51 -23.76 12.61
N THR A 11 -12.10 -22.63 12.19
CA THR A 11 -13.02 -21.90 13.08
C THR A 11 -14.18 -22.79 13.49
N SER A 12 -14.49 -22.81 14.78
CA SER A 12 -15.60 -23.60 15.31
C SER A 12 -16.94 -23.19 14.68
N LYS A 13 -17.84 -24.17 14.54
CA LYS A 13 -19.22 -23.91 14.06
C LYS A 13 -19.93 -22.82 14.85
N THR A 14 -19.66 -22.73 16.15
CA THR A 14 -20.20 -21.69 17.02
C THR A 14 -19.68 -20.31 16.61
N ARG A 15 -18.39 -20.18 16.36
CA ARG A 15 -17.78 -18.92 15.95
C ARG A 15 -18.23 -18.48 14.56
N ILE A 16 -18.40 -19.43 13.64
CA ILE A 16 -18.96 -19.15 12.30
C ILE A 16 -20.38 -18.60 12.43
N LYS A 17 -21.18 -19.22 13.29
CA LYS A 17 -22.54 -18.77 13.54
C LYS A 17 -22.57 -17.37 14.18
N GLU A 18 -21.73 -17.13 15.19
CA GLU A 18 -21.60 -15.81 15.83
C GLU A 18 -21.21 -14.71 14.82
N ALA A 19 -20.25 -15.00 13.93
CA ALA A 19 -19.85 -14.06 12.90
C ALA A 19 -20.96 -13.81 11.86
N ASP A 20 -21.71 -14.85 11.49
CA ASP A 20 -22.86 -14.72 10.58
C ASP A 20 -24.00 -13.94 11.24
N ASP A 21 -24.28 -14.19 12.51
CA ASP A 21 -25.30 -13.47 13.26
C ASP A 21 -24.88 -12.00 13.47
N ALA A 22 -23.62 -11.74 13.79
CA ALA A 22 -23.08 -10.37 13.89
C ALA A 22 -23.19 -9.62 12.56
N ARG A 23 -22.91 -10.31 11.45
CA ARG A 23 -23.02 -9.74 10.11
C ARG A 23 -24.47 -9.45 9.71
N LYS A 24 -25.40 -10.32 10.07
CA LYS A 24 -26.84 -10.07 9.85
C LYS A 24 -27.33 -8.87 10.66
N ASN A 25 -26.99 -8.82 11.93
CA ASN A 25 -27.33 -7.70 12.80
C ASN A 25 -26.79 -6.38 12.29
N ARG A 26 -25.52 -6.37 11.83
CA ARG A 26 -24.91 -5.22 11.18
C ARG A 26 -25.68 -4.79 9.95
N LEU A 27 -26.06 -5.74 9.10
CA LEU A 27 -26.82 -5.49 7.89
C LEU A 27 -28.14 -4.80 8.18
N GLU A 28 -28.89 -5.34 9.14
CA GLU A 28 -30.18 -4.79 9.57
C GLU A 28 -30.02 -3.38 10.13
N ILE A 29 -28.93 -3.13 10.88
CA ILE A 29 -28.62 -1.80 11.41
C ILE A 29 -28.27 -0.83 10.30
N VAL A 30 -27.41 -1.23 9.35
CA VAL A 30 -27.02 -0.39 8.21
C VAL A 30 -28.21 -0.07 7.32
N GLN A 31 -29.09 -1.06 7.06
CA GLN A 31 -30.32 -0.84 6.31
C GLN A 31 -31.25 0.14 7.02
N SER A 32 -31.46 -0.06 8.30
CA SER A 32 -32.33 0.81 9.10
C SER A 32 -31.79 2.25 9.18
N LEU A 33 -30.47 2.41 9.22
CA LEU A 33 -29.81 3.72 9.13
C LEU A 33 -29.97 4.34 7.74
N SER A 34 -29.75 3.56 6.69
CA SER A 34 -29.82 4.07 5.30
C SER A 34 -31.25 4.45 4.89
N TRP A 35 -32.26 3.78 5.46
CA TRP A 35 -33.67 4.11 5.25
C TRP A 35 -34.21 5.19 6.19
N GLY A 36 -33.36 5.72 7.08
CA GLY A 36 -33.79 6.72 8.08
C GLY A 36 -34.76 6.18 9.13
N GLN A 37 -34.90 4.86 9.25
CA GLN A 37 -35.77 4.21 10.22
C GLN A 37 -35.22 4.32 11.64
N ILE A 38 -33.90 4.35 11.79
CA ILE A 38 -33.20 4.62 13.03
C ILE A 38 -32.05 5.61 12.77
N SER A 39 -31.77 6.43 13.76
CA SER A 39 -30.61 7.33 13.70
C SER A 39 -29.45 6.74 14.51
N ARG A 40 -28.21 7.14 14.19
CA ARG A 40 -27.01 6.84 15.00
C ARG A 40 -27.27 7.19 16.48
N ARG A 41 -27.98 8.27 16.73
CA ARG A 41 -28.34 8.73 18.09
C ARG A 41 -29.22 7.75 18.84
N GLU A 42 -30.12 7.06 18.15
CA GLU A 42 -30.98 6.04 18.74
C GLU A 42 -30.21 4.76 19.05
N LEU A 43 -29.30 4.34 18.17
CA LEU A 43 -28.45 3.20 18.43
C LEU A 43 -27.51 3.44 19.63
N ILE A 44 -27.01 4.66 19.77
CA ILE A 44 -26.23 5.08 20.95
C ILE A 44 -27.12 5.02 22.23
N LYS A 45 -28.33 5.53 22.14
CA LYS A 45 -29.29 5.48 23.26
C LYS A 45 -29.65 4.05 23.69
N TRP A 46 -29.66 3.12 22.75
CA TRP A 46 -29.94 1.71 23.02
C TRP A 46 -28.71 0.94 23.50
N GLY A 47 -27.57 1.61 23.61
CA GLY A 47 -26.31 0.97 24.05
C GLY A 47 -25.73 -0.01 23.02
N LEU A 48 -26.24 -0.01 21.79
CA LEU A 48 -25.76 -0.85 20.71
C LEU A 48 -24.51 -0.30 20.07
N PHE A 49 -24.30 1.02 20.20
CA PHE A 49 -23.07 1.71 19.81
C PHE A 49 -22.64 2.68 20.90
N THR A 50 -21.35 2.86 21.04
CA THR A 50 -20.79 4.05 21.68
C THR A 50 -20.84 5.21 20.69
N ALA A 51 -20.61 6.43 21.15
CA ALA A 51 -20.31 7.58 20.30
C ALA A 51 -19.15 7.28 19.33
N ALA A 52 -18.40 6.24 19.59
CA ALA A 52 -17.25 5.75 18.84
C ALA A 52 -17.50 4.53 17.94
N GLY A 53 -18.74 4.11 17.76
CA GLY A 53 -19.02 2.95 16.90
C GLY A 53 -18.73 1.57 17.50
N ALA A 54 -18.21 1.47 18.72
CA ALA A 54 -17.94 0.20 19.40
C ALA A 54 -19.08 -0.23 20.34
N LEU A 55 -19.35 -1.54 20.44
CA LEU A 55 -20.25 -2.10 21.47
C LEU A 55 -19.67 -1.81 22.86
N ALA A 56 -20.38 -1.02 23.64
CA ALA A 56 -19.93 -0.66 24.98
C ALA A 56 -20.59 -1.48 26.07
N PRO A 57 -19.82 -1.93 27.06
CA PRO A 57 -20.33 -2.09 28.41
C PRO A 57 -20.01 -0.81 29.17
N ILE A 58 -20.99 0.06 29.41
CA ILE A 58 -20.69 1.29 30.14
C ILE A 58 -21.66 1.54 31.27
N LYS A 59 -21.09 1.60 32.44
CA LYS A 59 -21.59 2.40 33.52
C LYS A 59 -20.76 3.69 33.63
N GLY A 60 -21.35 4.84 33.26
CA GLY A 60 -20.90 6.11 33.76
C GLY A 60 -20.28 7.16 32.80
N LEU A 61 -20.33 6.98 31.48
CA LEU A 61 -19.97 8.07 30.57
C LEU A 61 -21.23 8.64 29.90
N ASN A 62 -21.37 9.95 29.99
CA ASN A 62 -22.42 10.66 29.27
C ASN A 62 -21.94 10.89 27.83
N PRO A 63 -22.49 10.20 26.81
CA PRO A 63 -22.03 10.30 25.42
C PRO A 63 -22.34 11.66 24.76
N PHE A 64 -22.93 12.59 25.50
CA PHE A 64 -23.37 13.91 25.02
C PHE A 64 -22.58 15.07 25.58
N VAL A 65 -21.51 14.81 26.34
CA VAL A 65 -20.54 15.87 26.69
C VAL A 65 -19.66 16.04 25.48
N SER A 66 -19.91 17.09 24.71
CA SER A 66 -18.95 17.58 23.73
C SER A 66 -17.65 17.87 24.48
N SER A 67 -16.64 17.03 24.29
CA SER A 67 -15.31 17.37 24.72
C SER A 67 -14.89 18.63 23.95
N VAL A 68 -14.14 19.50 24.61
CA VAL A 68 -13.54 20.71 24.02
C VAL A 68 -12.48 20.33 22.96
N PHE A 69 -12.38 19.07 22.62
CA PHE A 69 -11.46 18.50 21.61
C PHE A 69 -12.22 18.24 20.33
N ALA A 70 -11.56 18.47 19.19
CA ALA A 70 -12.07 18.19 17.87
C ALA A 70 -12.67 16.78 17.80
N GLU A 71 -13.85 16.67 17.27
CA GLU A 71 -14.56 15.39 17.10
C GLU A 71 -13.88 14.65 15.95
N VAL A 72 -13.53 13.37 16.14
CA VAL A 72 -12.94 12.56 15.07
C VAL A 72 -13.95 12.42 13.94
N PRO A 73 -13.59 12.70 12.68
CA PRO A 73 -14.54 12.75 11.57
C PRO A 73 -15.39 11.50 11.38
N THR A 74 -14.88 10.32 11.72
CA THR A 74 -15.62 9.05 11.62
C THR A 74 -16.30 8.62 12.92
N GLY A 75 -16.28 9.45 13.95
CA GLY A 75 -16.84 9.12 15.27
C GLY A 75 -16.02 8.09 16.05
N ALA A 76 -14.76 7.87 15.67
CA ALA A 76 -13.83 7.13 16.51
C ALA A 76 -13.62 7.88 17.85
N PRO A 77 -13.33 7.20 18.97
CA PRO A 77 -13.06 7.88 20.22
C PRO A 77 -11.82 8.78 20.08
N SER A 78 -11.85 9.95 20.74
CA SER A 78 -10.67 10.79 20.80
C SER A 78 -9.53 10.05 21.49
N SER A 79 -8.38 10.01 20.86
CA SER A 79 -7.19 9.35 21.40
C SER A 79 -6.71 10.04 22.67
N PRO A 80 -6.47 9.32 23.76
CA PRO A 80 -6.15 9.93 25.05
C PRO A 80 -4.67 10.36 25.16
N GLY A 81 -4.41 11.35 25.99
CA GLY A 81 -3.08 11.61 26.53
C GLY A 81 -2.07 12.25 25.55
N LEU A 82 -2.52 12.98 24.53
CA LEU A 82 -1.66 13.51 23.46
C LEU A 82 -1.06 14.90 23.72
N ILE A 83 -1.58 15.65 24.67
CA ILE A 83 -1.18 17.04 24.93
C ILE A 83 0.30 17.11 25.33
N GLY A 84 1.08 17.88 24.58
CA GLY A 84 2.50 18.15 24.87
C GLY A 84 3.44 17.00 24.49
N LEU A 85 2.97 16.01 23.74
CA LEU A 85 3.81 14.91 23.24
C LEU A 85 4.34 15.16 21.83
N GLU A 86 3.75 16.10 21.08
CA GLU A 86 4.15 16.41 19.71
C GLU A 86 5.61 16.86 19.65
N PHE A 87 6.35 16.30 18.72
CA PHE A 87 7.75 16.65 18.41
C PHE A 87 8.72 16.47 19.58
N THR A 88 8.42 15.53 20.51
CA THR A 88 9.29 15.22 21.66
C THR A 88 10.00 13.89 21.54
N GLN A 89 9.73 13.10 20.48
CA GLN A 89 10.46 11.88 20.16
C GLN A 89 11.11 11.96 18.76
N PRO A 90 12.28 11.34 18.56
CA PRO A 90 12.85 11.24 17.23
C PRO A 90 12.02 10.29 16.35
N MET A 91 11.94 10.59 15.05
CA MET A 91 11.41 9.68 14.05
C MET A 91 12.29 8.44 13.95
N LEU A 92 11.66 7.28 13.97
CA LEU A 92 12.37 6.02 13.74
C LEU A 92 12.75 5.87 12.26
N ARG A 93 14.01 5.49 12.01
CA ARG A 93 14.46 5.10 10.69
C ARG A 93 14.08 3.64 10.43
N LEU A 94 13.82 3.31 9.16
CA LEU A 94 13.56 1.94 8.77
C LEU A 94 14.87 1.14 8.79
N GLU A 95 14.89 0.00 9.47
CA GLU A 95 15.98 -0.96 9.36
C GLU A 95 15.93 -1.66 8.01
N LEU A 96 17.07 -2.08 7.50
CA LEU A 96 17.12 -2.82 6.23
C LEU A 96 16.74 -4.28 6.42
N LEU A 97 15.97 -4.81 5.48
CA LEU A 97 15.84 -6.25 5.29
C LEU A 97 17.16 -6.83 4.82
N GLN A 98 17.52 -7.96 5.41
CA GLN A 98 18.74 -8.66 5.04
C GLN A 98 18.57 -9.33 3.68
N ARG A 99 19.55 -9.14 2.82
CA ARG A 99 19.69 -9.79 1.52
C ARG A 99 20.62 -10.98 1.71
N ASN A 100 20.16 -12.19 1.42
CA ASN A 100 20.87 -13.43 1.65
C ASN A 100 21.16 -14.17 0.33
N PRO A 101 22.15 -15.07 0.28
CA PRO A 101 22.26 -16.01 -0.82
C PRO A 101 21.00 -16.89 -0.92
N VAL A 102 20.56 -17.18 -2.15
CA VAL A 102 19.40 -18.06 -2.38
C VAL A 102 19.60 -19.46 -1.75
N SER A 103 20.84 -19.93 -1.71
CA SER A 103 21.21 -21.19 -1.08
C SER A 103 20.98 -21.25 0.43
N SER A 104 20.71 -20.12 1.08
CA SER A 104 20.39 -20.09 2.52
C SER A 104 18.96 -20.55 2.82
N LEU A 105 18.08 -20.59 1.82
CA LEU A 105 16.69 -20.96 2.01
C LEU A 105 16.53 -22.47 2.21
N ASN A 106 15.74 -22.83 3.22
CA ASN A 106 15.39 -24.22 3.50
C ASN A 106 13.87 -24.35 3.74
N PRO A 107 13.11 -25.14 2.95
CA PRO A 107 13.57 -25.88 1.77
C PRO A 107 14.11 -24.98 0.66
N ALA A 108 14.90 -25.54 -0.26
CA ALA A 108 15.37 -24.81 -1.42
C ALA A 108 14.17 -24.34 -2.27
N PRO A 109 14.26 -23.13 -2.88
CA PRO A 109 13.20 -22.65 -3.75
C PRO A 109 13.09 -23.50 -5.01
N MET A 110 11.87 -23.58 -5.55
CA MET A 110 11.57 -24.37 -6.74
C MET A 110 10.87 -23.50 -7.77
N ALA A 111 11.11 -23.82 -9.06
CA ALA A 111 10.41 -23.15 -10.16
C ALA A 111 8.89 -23.40 -10.13
N GLN A 112 8.47 -24.50 -9.55
CA GLN A 112 7.08 -24.92 -9.40
C GLN A 112 6.69 -25.00 -7.93
N SER A 113 5.38 -24.96 -7.64
CA SER A 113 4.87 -25.21 -6.30
C SER A 113 5.29 -26.61 -5.81
N ASN A 114 5.46 -26.75 -4.51
CA ASN A 114 5.89 -28.00 -3.92
C ASN A 114 4.74 -29.02 -3.85
N GLN A 115 4.56 -29.78 -4.92
CA GLN A 115 3.52 -30.82 -5.03
C GLN A 115 3.80 -32.07 -4.20
N THR A 116 5.05 -32.29 -3.79
CA THR A 116 5.46 -33.50 -3.07
C THR A 116 5.21 -33.40 -1.58
N MET A 117 5.02 -32.20 -1.05
CA MET A 117 4.68 -32.02 0.35
C MET A 117 3.24 -32.46 0.62
N LYS A 118 3.08 -33.40 1.50
CA LYS A 118 1.74 -33.80 1.95
C LYS A 118 1.03 -32.59 2.54
N LYS A 119 -0.25 -32.52 2.25
CA LYS A 119 -1.14 -31.56 2.89
C LYS A 119 -0.91 -31.61 4.42
N VAL A 120 -0.55 -30.50 4.98
CA VAL A 120 -0.46 -30.32 6.41
C VAL A 120 -1.47 -29.24 6.77
N ASP A 121 -2.22 -29.51 7.80
CA ASP A 121 -3.04 -28.50 8.42
C ASP A 121 -2.18 -27.70 9.41
N PRO A 122 -1.74 -26.48 9.04
CA PRO A 122 -0.91 -25.68 9.93
C PRO A 122 -1.64 -25.29 11.20
N MET A 123 -2.96 -25.31 11.18
CA MET A 123 -3.83 -24.94 12.30
C MET A 123 -3.95 -26.06 13.33
N LEU A 124 -3.71 -27.31 12.93
CA LEU A 124 -3.72 -28.47 13.82
C LEU A 124 -2.34 -28.83 14.36
N GLY A 125 -1.31 -28.00 14.11
CA GLY A 125 0.05 -28.30 14.58
C GLY A 125 0.63 -29.58 13.95
N GLY A 126 0.18 -29.94 12.75
CA GLY A 126 0.65 -31.11 12.03
C GLY A 126 2.15 -31.11 11.83
N GLY A 127 2.83 -32.16 12.21
CA GLY A 127 4.24 -32.30 12.42
C GLY A 127 5.17 -32.28 11.20
N PHE A 128 4.82 -31.57 10.15
CA PHE A 128 5.69 -31.35 9.00
C PHE A 128 6.09 -29.87 8.96
N GLY A 129 7.34 -29.62 8.63
CA GLY A 129 7.90 -28.28 8.59
C GLY A 129 7.17 -27.31 7.66
N PRO A 130 7.65 -26.08 7.51
CA PRO A 130 6.97 -25.04 6.76
C PRO A 130 6.67 -25.52 5.33
N ILE A 131 5.41 -25.35 4.90
CA ILE A 131 4.92 -25.76 3.58
C ILE A 131 4.65 -24.50 2.79
N GLU A 132 5.02 -24.51 1.50
CA GLU A 132 4.65 -23.46 0.59
C GLU A 132 3.13 -23.34 0.49
N GLY A 133 2.60 -22.11 0.64
CA GLY A 133 1.16 -21.83 0.64
C GLY A 133 0.49 -21.95 -0.72
N ARG A 134 1.26 -21.98 -1.82
CA ARG A 134 0.67 -22.17 -3.15
C ARG A 134 0.03 -23.53 -3.29
N PRO A 135 -1.13 -23.63 -3.94
CA PRO A 135 -1.75 -24.92 -4.23
C PRO A 135 -0.83 -25.83 -5.05
N PRO A 136 -0.83 -27.13 -4.79
CA PRO A 136 -0.05 -28.09 -5.58
C PRO A 136 -0.61 -28.18 -7.00
N GLY A 137 0.24 -28.37 -8.00
CA GLY A 137 -0.13 -28.58 -9.38
C GLY A 137 0.96 -28.16 -10.36
N SER A 138 1.04 -28.82 -11.51
CA SER A 138 2.04 -28.51 -12.54
C SER A 138 1.87 -27.13 -13.16
N ASN A 139 0.68 -26.54 -13.03
CA ASN A 139 0.34 -25.22 -13.55
C ASN A 139 0.73 -24.08 -12.60
N TRP A 140 1.12 -24.41 -11.38
CA TRP A 140 1.50 -23.43 -10.37
C TRP A 140 3.02 -23.24 -10.39
N ALA A 141 3.51 -22.54 -11.37
CA ALA A 141 4.93 -22.29 -11.57
C ALA A 141 5.20 -20.80 -11.61
N HIS A 142 6.42 -20.41 -11.22
CA HIS A 142 6.86 -19.04 -11.44
C HIS A 142 7.14 -18.80 -12.92
N GLN A 143 6.52 -17.81 -13.50
CA GLN A 143 6.79 -17.40 -14.87
C GLN A 143 8.25 -16.94 -14.99
N ARG A 144 8.89 -17.36 -16.09
CA ARG A 144 10.25 -16.95 -16.45
C ARG A 144 11.34 -17.28 -15.40
N PHE A 145 11.06 -18.17 -14.46
CA PHE A 145 12.02 -18.50 -13.37
C PHE A 145 13.37 -19.01 -13.90
N ALA A 146 13.37 -19.84 -14.94
CA ALA A 146 14.61 -20.35 -15.55
C ALA A 146 15.37 -19.27 -16.34
N GLN A 147 14.66 -18.28 -16.89
CA GLN A 147 15.25 -17.17 -17.63
C GLN A 147 15.80 -16.09 -16.68
N LEU A 148 15.14 -15.88 -15.57
CA LEU A 148 15.43 -14.87 -14.57
C LEU A 148 15.66 -15.55 -13.19
N PRO A 149 16.69 -16.40 -13.06
CA PRO A 149 16.88 -17.16 -11.84
C PRO A 149 17.19 -16.22 -10.67
N PRO A 150 16.60 -16.49 -9.49
CA PRO A 150 16.84 -15.66 -8.32
C PRO A 150 18.33 -15.57 -7.97
N LYS A 151 18.81 -14.35 -7.73
CA LYS A 151 20.19 -14.05 -7.32
C LYS A 151 20.28 -13.75 -5.83
N VAL A 152 19.20 -13.22 -5.27
CA VAL A 152 19.10 -12.81 -3.87
C VAL A 152 17.86 -13.42 -3.25
N ALA A 153 17.95 -13.79 -1.99
CA ALA A 153 16.84 -14.17 -1.16
C ALA A 153 16.57 -13.12 -0.09
N ILE A 154 15.29 -12.77 0.08
CA ILE A 154 14.79 -12.08 1.26
C ILE A 154 13.86 -13.07 1.98
N GLU A 155 14.19 -13.43 3.20
CA GLU A 155 13.36 -14.32 4.01
C GLU A 155 12.78 -13.51 5.17
N ILE A 156 11.46 -13.44 5.24
CA ILE A 156 10.75 -12.59 6.17
C ILE A 156 9.52 -13.29 6.74
N ALA A 157 9.06 -12.86 7.89
CA ALA A 157 7.82 -13.34 8.48
C ALA A 157 6.84 -12.20 8.73
N GLN A 158 5.57 -12.45 8.41
CA GLN A 158 4.48 -11.66 8.94
C GLN A 158 4.14 -12.22 10.32
N GLU A 159 4.30 -11.40 11.34
CA GLU A 159 4.18 -11.82 12.74
C GLU A 159 3.75 -10.65 13.63
N CYS A 160 3.37 -10.96 14.87
CA CYS A 160 3.16 -9.92 15.87
C CYS A 160 4.47 -9.17 16.13
N ALA A 161 4.38 -7.85 16.23
CA ALA A 161 5.56 -7.02 16.47
C ALA A 161 6.25 -7.40 17.77
N LYS A 162 7.57 -7.67 17.69
CA LYS A 162 8.40 -8.08 18.82
C LYS A 162 9.19 -6.92 19.40
N THR A 163 9.57 -5.96 18.55
CA THR A 163 10.44 -4.86 18.96
C THR A 163 10.31 -3.67 17.97
N ASN A 164 10.94 -2.57 18.31
CA ASN A 164 11.24 -1.48 17.39
C ASN A 164 12.77 -1.31 17.27
N PRO A 165 13.29 -0.43 16.38
CA PRO A 165 14.73 -0.22 16.20
C PRO A 165 15.49 0.18 17.47
N ASN A 166 14.81 0.72 18.47
CA ASN A 166 15.39 1.05 19.76
C ASN A 166 15.38 -0.11 20.78
N GLY A 167 14.93 -1.30 20.35
CA GLY A 167 14.82 -2.49 21.19
C GLY A 167 13.70 -2.43 22.24
N ASN A 168 12.77 -1.48 22.15
CA ASN A 168 11.67 -1.34 23.10
C ASN A 168 10.60 -2.41 22.84
N ILE A 169 10.36 -3.23 23.84
CA ILE A 169 9.28 -4.21 23.88
C ILE A 169 8.52 -3.99 25.20
N PRO A 170 7.20 -3.87 25.17
CA PRO A 170 6.28 -3.80 24.02
C PRO A 170 6.35 -2.47 23.25
N PHE A 171 5.82 -2.48 22.01
CA PHE A 171 5.81 -1.31 21.13
C PHE A 171 4.96 -0.16 21.69
N LYS A 172 5.43 1.07 21.50
CA LYS A 172 4.72 2.31 21.84
C LYS A 172 4.82 3.29 20.68
N PHE A 173 3.73 3.94 20.33
CA PHE A 173 3.73 5.01 19.32
C PHE A 173 4.51 6.27 19.80
N HIS A 174 4.62 6.43 21.10
CA HIS A 174 5.43 7.45 21.76
C HIS A 174 5.89 6.92 23.14
N PRO A 175 7.10 7.23 23.64
CA PRO A 175 7.60 6.71 24.91
C PRO A 175 6.66 6.94 26.11
N ASN A 176 5.92 8.06 26.10
CA ASN A 176 4.98 8.44 27.16
C ASN A 176 3.54 7.96 26.93
N LEU A 177 3.27 7.27 25.80
CA LEU A 177 1.97 6.62 25.57
C LEU A 177 1.96 5.20 26.13
N PRO A 178 0.77 4.62 26.36
CA PRO A 178 0.65 3.21 26.74
C PRO A 178 1.31 2.29 25.73
N ALA A 179 1.86 1.19 26.23
CA ALA A 179 2.35 0.12 25.38
C ALA A 179 1.19 -0.56 24.66
N GLN A 180 1.39 -0.92 23.41
CA GLN A 180 0.42 -1.71 22.66
C GLN A 180 0.43 -3.16 23.17
N GLY A 181 -0.74 -3.78 23.16
CA GLY A 181 -0.86 -5.20 23.47
C GLY A 181 0.00 -6.06 22.51
N PRO A 182 0.46 -7.23 22.95
CA PRO A 182 1.39 -8.05 22.16
C PRO A 182 0.79 -8.59 20.86
N LEU A 183 -0.53 -8.48 20.67
CA LEU A 183 -1.25 -8.93 19.47
C LEU A 183 -1.77 -7.75 18.63
N ALA A 184 -1.58 -6.51 19.07
CA ALA A 184 -2.18 -5.34 18.44
C ALA A 184 -1.51 -4.97 17.13
N MET A 185 -0.19 -5.06 17.06
CA MET A 185 0.60 -4.70 15.89
C MET A 185 1.13 -5.95 15.20
N TRP A 186 0.89 -6.03 13.90
CA TRP A 186 1.44 -7.06 13.03
C TRP A 186 2.40 -6.42 12.04
N THR A 187 3.43 -7.13 11.63
CA THR A 187 4.50 -6.50 10.85
C THR A 187 5.28 -7.52 10.04
N PHE A 188 5.94 -7.05 9.02
CA PHE A 188 6.95 -7.78 8.31
C PHE A 188 8.30 -7.72 9.05
N GLY A 189 8.83 -8.89 9.42
CA GLY A 189 10.15 -9.02 10.04
C GLY A 189 10.22 -8.66 11.53
N GLY A 190 9.09 -8.60 12.20
CA GLY A 190 8.99 -8.50 13.67
C GLY A 190 9.28 -7.13 14.28
N THR A 191 9.58 -6.10 13.48
CA THR A 191 9.84 -4.74 13.97
C THR A 191 8.74 -3.76 13.57
N ILE A 192 8.54 -2.71 14.35
CA ILE A 192 7.76 -1.53 14.03
C ILE A 192 8.65 -0.29 14.20
N PRO A 193 8.82 0.55 13.16
CA PRO A 193 8.28 0.40 11.80
C PRO A 193 8.80 -0.86 11.10
N PRO A 194 8.07 -1.38 10.11
CA PRO A 194 8.52 -2.50 9.29
C PRO A 194 9.84 -2.20 8.59
N LYS A 195 10.58 -3.25 8.26
CA LYS A 195 11.91 -3.11 7.63
C LYS A 195 11.78 -2.75 6.16
N LEU A 196 12.74 -1.96 5.67
CA LEU A 196 12.87 -1.52 4.28
C LEU A 196 13.56 -2.59 3.43
N ALA A 197 12.97 -2.97 2.31
CA ALA A 197 13.62 -3.76 1.28
C ALA A 197 14.38 -2.85 0.29
N LEU A 198 15.52 -3.34 -0.20
CA LEU A 198 16.26 -2.72 -1.31
C LEU A 198 16.41 -3.70 -2.45
N GLY A 199 16.16 -3.23 -3.67
CA GLY A 199 16.38 -3.97 -4.90
C GLY A 199 17.11 -3.16 -5.94
N ARG A 200 17.65 -3.83 -6.96
CA ARG A 200 18.25 -3.20 -8.14
C ARG A 200 17.86 -3.98 -9.39
N TYR A 201 17.78 -3.29 -10.49
CA TYR A 201 17.46 -3.90 -11.76
C TYR A 201 18.38 -5.08 -12.11
N GLY A 202 17.82 -6.08 -12.79
CA GLY A 202 18.57 -7.26 -13.24
C GLY A 202 19.05 -8.17 -12.12
N GLU A 203 18.55 -7.98 -10.91
CA GLU A 203 18.86 -8.83 -9.77
C GLU A 203 17.56 -9.47 -9.22
N PRO A 204 17.08 -10.56 -9.83
CA PRO A 204 15.88 -11.23 -9.39
C PRO A 204 15.93 -11.65 -7.93
N ILE A 205 14.87 -11.36 -7.20
CA ILE A 205 14.72 -11.67 -5.78
C ILE A 205 13.77 -12.84 -5.61
N LEU A 206 14.15 -13.80 -4.75
CA LEU A 206 13.19 -14.72 -4.18
C LEU A 206 12.79 -14.19 -2.79
N PHE A 207 11.55 -13.79 -2.67
CA PHE A 207 10.99 -13.29 -1.43
C PHE A 207 10.20 -14.40 -0.76
N ARG A 208 10.80 -15.04 0.26
CA ARG A 208 10.11 -16.05 1.07
C ARG A 208 9.38 -15.39 2.22
N HIS A 209 8.08 -15.47 2.18
CA HIS A 209 7.22 -14.87 3.18
C HIS A 209 6.56 -15.95 4.05
N HIS A 210 6.92 -16.00 5.32
CA HIS A 210 6.31 -16.88 6.30
C HIS A 210 5.12 -16.23 6.97
N ASN A 211 4.03 -16.97 7.12
CA ASN A 211 2.94 -16.57 8.00
C ASN A 211 3.21 -17.13 9.41
N LYS A 212 3.68 -16.28 10.30
CA LYS A 212 3.92 -16.61 11.73
C LYS A 212 2.92 -15.91 12.66
N LEU A 213 1.79 -15.49 12.13
CA LEU A 213 0.68 -15.00 12.96
C LEU A 213 0.12 -16.12 13.84
N PRO A 214 -0.56 -15.79 14.96
CA PRO A 214 -1.11 -16.80 15.84
C PRO A 214 -2.10 -17.74 15.14
N VAL A 215 -2.01 -19.03 15.43
CA VAL A 215 -2.97 -20.04 14.94
C VAL A 215 -4.37 -19.84 15.54
N ASP A 216 -4.43 -19.41 16.79
CA ASP A 216 -5.70 -19.12 17.48
C ASP A 216 -6.28 -17.78 16.98
N VAL A 217 -7.38 -17.86 16.25
CA VAL A 217 -8.06 -16.70 15.64
C VAL A 217 -8.54 -15.65 16.65
N LYS A 218 -8.67 -16.04 17.92
CA LYS A 218 -9.02 -15.10 19.00
C LYS A 218 -7.84 -14.20 19.39
N LYS A 219 -6.65 -14.55 18.96
CA LYS A 219 -5.42 -13.79 19.23
C LYS A 219 -5.13 -12.77 18.14
N ASN A 220 -6.14 -12.04 17.72
CA ASN A 220 -6.01 -11.01 16.68
C ASN A 220 -5.97 -9.56 17.24
N GLY A 221 -6.02 -9.36 18.55
CA GLY A 221 -6.01 -8.01 19.13
C GLY A 221 -7.26 -7.18 18.81
N GLY A 222 -8.39 -7.85 18.54
CA GLY A 222 -9.70 -7.25 18.33
C GLY A 222 -10.15 -7.15 16.87
N PHE A 223 -9.24 -7.13 15.90
CA PHE A 223 -9.51 -7.09 14.47
C PHE A 223 -8.35 -7.71 13.67
N GLY A 224 -8.52 -7.87 12.35
CA GLY A 224 -7.55 -8.48 11.47
C GLY A 224 -7.76 -9.99 11.27
N CYS A 225 -7.24 -10.51 10.16
CA CYS A 225 -7.29 -11.91 9.77
C CYS A 225 -5.89 -12.52 9.74
N HIS A 226 -5.73 -13.73 10.28
CA HIS A 226 -4.45 -14.43 10.33
C HIS A 226 -4.06 -15.11 9.02
N THR A 227 -4.98 -15.19 8.07
CA THR A 227 -4.71 -15.62 6.71
C THR A 227 -4.25 -14.40 5.91
N ILE A 228 -3.20 -14.55 5.12
CA ILE A 228 -2.53 -13.43 4.46
C ILE A 228 -2.25 -13.71 2.99
N SER A 229 -2.13 -12.65 2.21
CA SER A 229 -1.58 -12.62 0.87
C SER A 229 -0.69 -11.39 0.75
N THR A 230 0.45 -11.47 0.08
CA THR A 230 1.40 -10.35 0.01
C THR A 230 1.47 -9.82 -1.40
N HIS A 231 1.01 -8.59 -1.59
CA HIS A 231 1.10 -7.86 -2.85
C HIS A 231 2.36 -6.99 -2.88
N GLU A 232 3.16 -7.12 -3.92
CA GLU A 232 4.22 -6.17 -4.25
C GLU A 232 3.63 -5.12 -5.17
N HIS A 233 3.42 -3.93 -4.60
CA HIS A 233 2.70 -2.84 -5.24
C HIS A 233 3.60 -2.16 -6.29
N ASN A 234 3.24 -2.29 -7.54
CA ASN A 234 3.95 -1.83 -8.73
C ASN A 234 5.02 -2.79 -9.28
N GLY A 235 4.97 -4.08 -8.95
CA GLY A 235 5.96 -5.05 -9.41
C GLY A 235 5.67 -5.62 -10.81
N HIS A 236 6.73 -5.78 -11.61
CA HIS A 236 6.66 -6.47 -12.90
C HIS A 236 7.01 -7.95 -12.75
N HIS A 237 6.00 -8.76 -12.59
CA HIS A 237 6.13 -10.21 -12.40
C HIS A 237 4.83 -10.93 -12.78
N GLY A 238 4.88 -12.26 -12.88
CA GLY A 238 3.69 -13.07 -13.14
C GLY A 238 2.68 -12.95 -12.01
N ALA A 239 1.41 -13.11 -12.33
CA ALA A 239 0.31 -12.95 -11.39
C ALA A 239 0.41 -13.87 -10.16
N GLU A 240 1.09 -15.02 -10.28
CA GLU A 240 1.38 -15.92 -9.15
C GLU A 240 2.33 -15.31 -8.12
N ASN A 241 2.99 -14.20 -8.45
CA ASN A 241 3.92 -13.48 -7.57
C ASN A 241 3.38 -12.10 -7.15
N ASP A 242 2.21 -11.74 -7.64
CA ASP A 242 1.59 -10.43 -7.44
C ASP A 242 0.86 -10.28 -6.08
N GLY A 243 0.65 -11.39 -5.40
CA GLY A 243 -0.16 -11.39 -4.17
C GLY A 243 -1.66 -11.30 -4.45
N TYR A 244 -2.11 -12.08 -5.45
CA TYR A 244 -3.53 -12.18 -5.74
C TYR A 244 -4.34 -12.44 -4.48
N THR A 245 -5.35 -11.64 -4.26
CA THR A 245 -6.14 -11.62 -3.02
C THR A 245 -6.83 -12.95 -2.69
N GLY A 246 -7.05 -13.80 -3.70
CA GLY A 246 -7.56 -15.16 -3.55
C GLY A 246 -6.48 -16.23 -3.31
N ALA A 247 -5.19 -15.90 -3.43
CA ALA A 247 -4.06 -16.80 -3.24
C ALA A 247 -3.42 -16.57 -1.87
N PHE A 248 -4.19 -16.84 -0.84
CA PHE A 248 -3.80 -16.64 0.56
C PHE A 248 -3.15 -17.91 1.16
N PHE A 249 -2.45 -17.73 2.26
CA PHE A 249 -1.83 -18.82 3.00
C PHE A 249 -1.98 -18.64 4.52
N PHE A 250 -1.93 -19.77 5.23
CA PHE A 250 -2.31 -19.86 6.64
C PHE A 250 -1.12 -19.75 7.58
N PRO A 251 -1.33 -19.44 8.86
CA PRO A 251 -0.28 -19.55 9.86
C PRO A 251 0.45 -20.91 9.81
N GLY A 252 1.79 -20.85 9.84
CA GLY A 252 2.67 -22.01 9.69
C GLY A 252 3.07 -22.33 8.25
N GLN A 253 2.47 -21.70 7.27
CA GLN A 253 2.88 -21.80 5.87
C GLN A 253 3.84 -20.69 5.48
N PHE A 254 4.53 -20.85 4.37
CA PHE A 254 5.26 -19.79 3.68
C PHE A 254 4.78 -19.71 2.22
N TYR A 255 5.07 -18.59 1.57
CA TYR A 255 4.86 -18.40 0.14
C TYR A 255 6.16 -17.86 -0.47
N ASP A 256 6.63 -18.49 -1.55
CA ASP A 256 7.79 -18.01 -2.30
C ASP A 256 7.29 -17.12 -3.45
N TYR A 257 7.63 -15.85 -3.39
CA TYR A 257 7.39 -14.89 -4.46
C TYR A 257 8.68 -14.71 -5.26
N HIS A 258 8.59 -14.82 -6.55
CA HIS A 258 9.67 -14.55 -7.47
C HIS A 258 9.46 -13.15 -8.06
N TRP A 259 10.22 -12.20 -7.60
CA TRP A 259 10.25 -10.84 -8.10
C TRP A 259 11.47 -10.65 -9.02
N PRO A 260 11.28 -10.63 -10.33
CA PRO A 260 12.37 -10.59 -11.30
C PRO A 260 13.18 -9.29 -11.29
N ILE A 261 12.60 -8.20 -10.78
CA ILE A 261 13.20 -6.85 -10.77
C ILE A 261 13.75 -6.51 -12.16
N ILE A 262 12.90 -6.63 -13.14
CA ILE A 262 13.21 -6.29 -14.53
C ILE A 262 12.51 -5.00 -14.92
N LEU A 263 13.08 -4.32 -15.89
CA LEU A 263 12.43 -3.21 -16.56
C LEU A 263 11.28 -3.73 -17.41
N ALA A 264 10.16 -3.06 -17.37
CA ALA A 264 9.03 -3.37 -18.24
C ALA A 264 9.45 -3.33 -19.71
N GLY A 265 8.79 -4.14 -20.53
CA GLY A 265 9.12 -4.21 -21.93
C GLY A 265 10.41 -4.93 -22.27
N HIS A 266 10.94 -5.69 -21.33
CA HIS A 266 12.17 -6.48 -21.51
C HIS A 266 12.21 -7.28 -22.82
N ASP A 267 11.08 -7.86 -23.23
CA ASP A 267 11.01 -8.67 -24.45
C ASP A 267 10.71 -7.85 -25.71
N THR A 268 10.10 -6.68 -25.56
CA THR A 268 9.44 -5.99 -26.68
C THR A 268 10.00 -4.60 -26.97
N ILE A 269 10.53 -3.89 -25.97
CA ILE A 269 10.97 -2.50 -26.13
C ILE A 269 12.48 -2.41 -26.24
N ASN A 270 13.22 -3.00 -25.31
CA ASN A 270 14.68 -2.97 -25.30
C ASN A 270 15.28 -4.37 -25.03
N PRO A 271 15.05 -5.35 -25.88
CA PRO A 271 15.48 -6.74 -25.65
C PRO A 271 17.01 -6.89 -25.65
N ASP A 272 17.72 -6.01 -26.33
CA ASP A 272 19.19 -6.10 -26.50
C ASP A 272 19.94 -5.34 -25.38
N ALA A 273 19.25 -4.59 -24.55
CA ALA A 273 19.89 -3.73 -23.54
C ALA A 273 20.99 -2.83 -24.12
N THR A 274 20.80 -2.36 -25.36
CA THR A 274 21.80 -1.51 -26.05
C THR A 274 21.81 -0.07 -25.54
N ASP A 275 20.71 0.37 -24.97
CA ASP A 275 20.62 1.70 -24.36
C ASP A 275 21.57 1.79 -23.16
N PRO A 276 22.48 2.78 -23.11
CA PRO A 276 23.40 2.93 -21.98
C PRO A 276 22.70 3.18 -20.65
N MET A 277 21.47 3.66 -20.67
CA MET A 277 20.67 3.93 -19.48
C MET A 277 19.95 2.68 -18.92
N ALA A 278 19.78 1.63 -19.73
CA ALA A 278 19.21 0.36 -19.27
C ALA A 278 20.27 -0.44 -18.51
N GLY A 279 20.33 -0.30 -17.19
CA GLY A 279 21.37 -0.91 -16.40
C GLY A 279 21.03 -1.14 -14.93
N SER A 280 21.74 -2.11 -14.36
CA SER A 280 21.73 -2.48 -12.94
C SER A 280 22.97 -1.91 -12.27
N PRO A 281 22.86 -1.18 -11.16
CA PRO A 281 24.03 -0.77 -10.38
C PRO A 281 24.86 -1.98 -9.95
N ASP A 282 26.17 -1.87 -9.97
CA ASP A 282 27.07 -2.89 -9.45
C ASP A 282 27.75 -2.47 -8.14
N ASP A 283 28.44 -3.42 -7.51
CA ASP A 283 29.07 -3.17 -6.21
C ASP A 283 30.42 -2.42 -6.32
N SER A 284 30.87 -2.09 -7.52
CA SER A 284 32.10 -1.31 -7.81
C SER A 284 31.85 0.17 -8.05
N GLY A 285 30.58 0.59 -8.10
CA GLY A 285 30.16 1.96 -8.43
C GLY A 285 29.87 2.18 -9.91
N GLY A 286 30.01 1.14 -10.73
CA GLY A 286 29.57 1.09 -12.11
C GLY A 286 28.15 0.58 -12.26
N TYR A 287 27.85 0.06 -13.45
CA TYR A 287 26.62 -0.67 -13.72
C TYR A 287 26.80 -1.68 -14.84
N THR A 288 25.98 -2.73 -14.82
CA THR A 288 25.88 -3.71 -15.90
C THR A 288 24.64 -3.42 -16.73
N LYS A 289 24.76 -3.54 -18.05
CA LYS A 289 23.59 -3.44 -18.93
C LYS A 289 22.62 -4.58 -18.69
N VAL A 290 21.34 -4.27 -18.67
CA VAL A 290 20.26 -5.25 -18.54
C VAL A 290 19.20 -4.98 -19.61
N PRO A 291 18.52 -6.00 -20.11
CA PRO A 291 17.38 -5.81 -21.01
C PRO A 291 16.24 -5.05 -20.34
N GLY A 292 15.51 -4.26 -21.12
CA GLY A 292 14.33 -3.57 -20.66
C GLY A 292 14.22 -2.13 -21.11
N ASP A 293 13.10 -1.50 -20.83
CA ASP A 293 12.84 -0.11 -21.14
C ASP A 293 13.32 0.80 -19.99
N TRP A 294 14.45 1.43 -20.17
CA TRP A 294 15.05 2.32 -19.17
C TRP A 294 14.15 3.53 -18.80
N HIS A 295 13.18 3.88 -19.64
CA HIS A 295 12.24 4.97 -19.34
C HIS A 295 11.36 4.66 -18.14
N GLU A 296 11.17 3.39 -17.83
CA GLU A 296 10.47 2.95 -16.64
C GLU A 296 11.45 2.75 -15.50
N THR A 297 11.70 3.81 -14.76
CA THR A 297 12.55 3.75 -13.59
C THR A 297 11.66 3.59 -12.37
N MET A 298 11.53 2.38 -11.93
CA MET A 298 10.88 2.07 -10.66
C MET A 298 11.71 2.67 -9.53
N SER A 299 11.08 3.34 -8.61
CA SER A 299 11.75 4.08 -7.54
C SER A 299 11.23 3.67 -6.17
N SER A 300 10.05 4.12 -5.81
CA SER A 300 9.44 3.91 -4.49
C SER A 300 8.32 2.90 -4.58
N HIS A 301 8.67 1.62 -4.45
CA HIS A 301 7.72 0.54 -4.31
C HIS A 301 7.40 0.29 -2.84
N TRP A 302 6.47 -0.57 -2.60
CA TRP A 302 6.14 -1.10 -1.28
C TRP A 302 5.43 -2.43 -1.44
N PHE A 303 5.27 -3.19 -0.37
CA PHE A 303 4.48 -4.40 -0.36
C PHE A 303 3.63 -4.45 0.90
N HIS A 304 2.48 -5.08 0.79
CA HIS A 304 1.51 -5.10 1.89
C HIS A 304 0.64 -6.35 1.83
N ASP A 305 -0.06 -6.61 2.93
CA ASP A 305 -1.05 -7.67 2.95
C ASP A 305 -2.24 -7.29 2.05
N HIS A 306 -2.72 -8.28 1.30
CA HIS A 306 -3.82 -8.12 0.35
C HIS A 306 -4.91 -9.19 0.55
N MET A 307 -5.13 -9.60 1.80
CA MET A 307 -6.14 -10.60 2.11
C MET A 307 -7.54 -10.05 1.87
N PHE A 308 -8.30 -10.71 1.01
CA PHE A 308 -9.65 -10.30 0.65
C PHE A 308 -10.55 -10.05 1.87
N GLY A 309 -11.16 -8.88 1.93
CA GLY A 309 -12.03 -8.44 3.03
C GLY A 309 -11.30 -8.05 4.32
N TYR A 310 -9.96 -8.04 4.31
CA TYR A 310 -9.14 -7.72 5.48
C TYR A 310 -7.91 -6.87 5.18
N THR A 311 -7.73 -6.42 3.95
CA THR A 311 -6.61 -5.55 3.57
C THR A 311 -6.52 -4.33 4.51
N ALA A 312 -7.64 -3.62 4.71
CA ALA A 312 -7.68 -2.46 5.59
C ALA A 312 -7.20 -2.77 7.01
N GLN A 313 -7.74 -3.83 7.60
CA GLN A 313 -7.46 -4.20 8.98
C GLN A 313 -6.00 -4.64 9.17
N ASN A 314 -5.49 -5.48 8.24
CA ASN A 314 -4.16 -6.04 8.33
C ASN A 314 -3.08 -4.98 8.06
N VAL A 315 -3.26 -4.13 7.04
CA VAL A 315 -2.36 -3.01 6.74
C VAL A 315 -2.36 -1.98 7.87
N TYR A 316 -3.53 -1.66 8.42
CA TYR A 316 -3.65 -0.73 9.55
C TYR A 316 -2.86 -1.20 10.79
N LYS A 317 -2.75 -2.51 11.01
CA LYS A 317 -1.92 -3.10 12.07
C LYS A 317 -0.41 -2.97 11.83
N GLY A 318 0.02 -2.70 10.59
CA GLY A 318 1.42 -2.55 10.23
C GLY A 318 1.93 -3.59 9.21
N ASN A 319 1.04 -4.36 8.56
CA ASN A 319 1.39 -5.32 7.51
C ASN A 319 1.64 -4.61 6.18
N LEU A 320 2.66 -3.77 6.16
CA LEU A 320 3.18 -3.07 4.99
C LEU A 320 4.67 -2.83 5.17
N ALA A 321 5.42 -2.67 4.09
CA ALA A 321 6.83 -2.29 4.14
C ALA A 321 7.25 -1.58 2.86
N CYS A 322 8.13 -0.59 2.97
CA CYS A 322 8.70 0.10 1.82
C CYS A 322 9.71 -0.79 1.08
N PHE A 323 9.80 -0.59 -0.22
CA PHE A 323 10.74 -1.26 -1.11
C PHE A 323 11.33 -0.23 -2.07
N ASN A 324 12.60 0.10 -1.90
CA ASN A 324 13.28 1.05 -2.78
C ASN A 324 14.03 0.32 -3.88
N LEU A 325 13.77 0.70 -5.13
CA LEU A 325 14.46 0.17 -6.30
C LEU A 325 15.45 1.18 -6.86
N TYR A 326 16.57 0.66 -7.34
CA TYR A 326 17.66 1.44 -7.91
C TYR A 326 18.03 0.92 -9.31
N SER A 327 18.48 1.83 -10.18
CA SER A 327 18.86 1.54 -11.54
C SER A 327 20.19 2.22 -11.88
N ALA A 328 20.69 2.03 -13.09
CA ALA A 328 21.85 2.80 -13.58
C ALA A 328 21.61 4.31 -13.51
N VAL A 329 20.36 4.74 -13.71
CA VAL A 329 19.96 6.15 -13.74
C VAL A 329 19.74 6.73 -12.35
N ASP A 330 19.18 5.97 -11.44
CA ASP A 330 19.01 6.34 -10.03
C ASP A 330 19.74 5.31 -9.17
N ARG A 331 21.01 5.55 -8.88
CA ARG A 331 21.86 4.59 -8.15
C ARG A 331 21.76 4.69 -6.64
N GLY A 332 21.10 5.72 -6.12
CA GLY A 332 21.21 6.00 -4.70
C GLY A 332 22.66 6.27 -4.27
N ASN A 333 23.43 6.96 -5.12
CA ASN A 333 24.75 7.49 -4.82
C ASN A 333 24.92 8.85 -5.50
N GLU A 334 25.10 9.90 -4.70
CA GLU A 334 25.09 11.29 -5.16
C GLU A 334 26.40 11.77 -5.74
N THR A 335 27.46 10.95 -5.73
CA THR A 335 28.83 11.36 -6.12
C THR A 335 29.32 10.76 -7.45
N ILE A 336 28.67 9.73 -7.95
CA ILE A 336 29.07 9.06 -9.20
C ILE A 336 28.66 9.90 -10.40
N ARG A 337 29.64 10.49 -11.10
CA ARG A 337 29.46 11.41 -12.23
C ARG A 337 29.87 10.75 -13.55
N ASP A 338 29.10 9.76 -14.00
CA ASP A 338 29.36 9.02 -15.23
C ASP A 338 28.51 9.44 -16.44
N GLY A 339 27.65 10.45 -16.26
CA GLY A 339 26.76 10.94 -17.30
C GLY A 339 25.44 10.18 -17.40
N VAL A 340 25.25 9.10 -16.64
CA VAL A 340 24.02 8.30 -16.57
C VAL A 340 23.29 8.53 -15.24
N ASN A 341 24.01 8.44 -14.12
CA ASN A 341 23.46 8.63 -12.80
C ASN A 341 22.97 10.07 -12.55
N LEU A 342 21.74 10.23 -12.13
CA LEU A 342 21.11 11.53 -11.82
C LEU A 342 21.69 12.20 -10.59
N CYS A 343 22.35 11.46 -9.71
CA CYS A 343 22.94 11.95 -8.47
C CYS A 343 21.95 12.62 -7.52
N LEU A 344 20.74 12.08 -7.43
CA LEU A 344 19.74 12.55 -6.47
C LEU A 344 20.25 12.42 -5.01
N PRO A 345 19.73 13.22 -4.07
CA PRO A 345 20.17 13.16 -2.68
C PRO A 345 20.06 11.75 -2.11
N SER A 346 21.16 11.19 -1.61
CA SER A 346 21.20 9.80 -1.13
C SER A 346 22.33 9.53 -0.15
N GLY A 347 23.53 9.98 -0.44
CA GLY A 347 24.78 9.67 0.25
C GLY A 347 25.82 9.05 -0.69
N SER A 348 26.96 8.60 -0.15
CA SER A 348 28.10 8.14 -0.96
C SER A 348 28.91 6.99 -0.34
N GLU A 349 28.52 6.47 0.80
CA GLU A 349 29.29 5.44 1.51
C GLU A 349 29.27 4.08 0.80
N LYS A 350 28.19 3.79 0.08
CA LYS A 350 28.01 2.56 -0.70
C LYS A 350 28.03 2.90 -2.18
N SER A 351 28.38 1.94 -3.02
CA SER A 351 28.30 2.04 -4.48
C SER A 351 26.88 2.35 -4.97
N TRP A 352 25.85 1.84 -4.30
CA TRP A 352 24.44 2.10 -4.59
C TRP A 352 23.58 2.00 -3.32
N GLY A 353 22.36 2.53 -3.37
CA GLY A 353 21.36 2.36 -2.32
C GLY A 353 21.74 3.02 -0.98
N ASN A 354 22.39 4.18 -1.00
CA ASN A 354 22.66 4.97 0.20
C ASN A 354 21.35 5.59 0.70
N LEU A 355 21.20 5.61 2.02
CA LEU A 355 20.00 6.09 2.70
C LEU A 355 20.27 7.26 3.66
N ASP A 356 21.48 7.86 3.60
CA ASP A 356 21.82 8.95 4.51
C ASP A 356 20.90 10.16 4.31
N TYR A 357 20.59 10.45 3.04
CA TYR A 357 19.79 11.58 2.60
C TYR A 357 18.64 11.17 1.65
N ASP A 358 18.35 9.86 1.55
CA ASP A 358 17.20 9.26 0.85
C ASP A 358 16.34 8.55 1.90
N ILE A 359 15.23 9.17 2.30
CA ILE A 359 14.49 8.86 3.52
C ILE A 359 13.07 8.43 3.20
N ASN A 360 12.67 7.24 3.61
CA ASN A 360 11.29 6.79 3.51
C ASN A 360 10.44 7.36 4.65
N LEU A 361 9.30 7.93 4.30
CA LEU A 361 8.26 8.40 5.22
C LEU A 361 6.98 7.62 4.97
N MET A 362 6.63 6.72 5.88
CA MET A 362 5.32 6.07 5.93
C MET A 362 4.38 6.95 6.75
N VAL A 363 3.49 7.67 6.07
CA VAL A 363 2.56 8.60 6.70
C VAL A 363 1.20 7.94 6.82
N ALA A 364 0.65 7.91 8.02
CA ALA A 364 -0.66 7.35 8.28
C ALA A 364 -1.36 8.03 9.45
N ASP A 365 -2.67 8.03 9.42
CA ASP A 365 -3.48 8.33 10.59
C ASP A 365 -3.78 7.06 11.39
N LYS A 366 -3.91 7.21 12.69
CA LYS A 366 -4.26 6.14 13.64
C LYS A 366 -5.30 6.65 14.63
N ALA A 367 -5.96 5.73 15.32
CA ALA A 367 -6.82 6.03 16.46
C ALA A 367 -6.53 5.04 17.59
N TRP A 368 -6.68 5.49 18.83
CA TRP A 368 -6.52 4.66 20.01
C TRP A 368 -7.80 4.69 20.86
N ASP A 369 -8.09 3.58 21.49
CA ASP A 369 -9.18 3.49 22.44
C ASP A 369 -8.86 4.25 23.75
N SER A 370 -9.80 4.26 24.68
CA SER A 370 -9.63 4.91 25.99
C SER A 370 -8.46 4.37 26.82
N ASN A 371 -7.92 3.22 26.49
CA ASN A 371 -6.75 2.60 27.12
C ASN A 371 -5.45 2.88 26.31
N GLY A 372 -5.54 3.64 25.23
CA GLY A 372 -4.41 3.93 24.34
C GLY A 372 -4.02 2.76 23.46
N GLN A 373 -4.89 1.76 23.28
CA GLN A 373 -4.66 0.63 22.36
C GLN A 373 -5.16 0.97 20.97
N LEU A 374 -4.47 0.44 19.94
CA LEU A 374 -4.84 0.65 18.55
C LEU A 374 -6.31 0.26 18.33
N PHE A 375 -7.07 1.17 17.76
CA PHE A 375 -8.50 1.04 17.51
C PHE A 375 -8.79 1.05 16.01
N PHE A 376 -9.67 0.18 15.56
CA PHE A 376 -10.20 0.16 14.20
C PHE A 376 -11.69 -0.10 14.24
N ASP A 377 -12.48 0.72 13.54
CA ASP A 377 -13.92 0.49 13.41
C ASP A 377 -14.22 -0.39 12.19
N ILE A 378 -14.43 -1.68 12.46
CA ILE A 378 -14.76 -2.67 11.42
C ILE A 378 -16.15 -2.46 10.80
N PHE A 379 -16.96 -1.54 11.31
CA PHE A 379 -18.30 -1.26 10.80
C PHE A 379 -18.34 -0.07 9.84
N GLN A 380 -17.24 0.62 9.62
CA GLN A 380 -17.18 1.70 8.63
C GLN A 380 -17.26 1.13 7.21
N LEU A 381 -18.14 1.74 6.39
CA LEU A 381 -18.30 1.40 4.97
C LEU A 381 -17.85 2.55 4.06
N ASP A 382 -17.85 3.76 4.57
CA ASP A 382 -17.50 4.97 3.82
C ASP A 382 -15.99 5.26 3.85
N GLY A 383 -15.31 4.76 4.86
CA GLY A 383 -13.87 4.95 5.10
C GLY A 383 -13.58 5.18 6.57
N PHE A 384 -12.48 4.65 7.07
CA PHE A 384 -12.04 4.82 8.45
C PHE A 384 -10.98 5.91 8.54
N LEU A 385 -11.18 6.87 9.42
CA LEU A 385 -10.23 7.93 9.74
C LEU A 385 -9.81 7.85 11.21
N GLY A 386 -8.52 8.02 11.46
CA GLY A 386 -7.97 8.24 12.79
C GLY A 386 -7.94 9.73 13.16
N ASP A 387 -7.52 10.02 14.38
CA ASP A 387 -7.35 11.37 14.91
C ASP A 387 -5.90 11.73 15.20
N VAL A 388 -4.97 10.82 14.95
CA VAL A 388 -3.55 11.00 15.24
C VAL A 388 -2.69 10.73 14.02
N MET A 389 -1.83 11.67 13.68
CA MET A 389 -0.85 11.52 12.61
C MET A 389 0.39 10.79 13.10
N THR A 390 0.82 9.80 12.36
CA THR A 390 2.07 9.06 12.58
C THR A 390 2.98 9.13 11.37
N VAL A 391 4.28 9.16 11.61
CA VAL A 391 5.32 9.00 10.59
C VAL A 391 6.24 7.87 11.05
N ASN A 392 6.43 6.86 10.21
CA ASN A 392 7.19 5.66 10.53
C ASN A 392 6.76 5.07 11.89
N SER A 393 5.44 4.99 12.11
CA SER A 393 4.81 4.50 13.35
C SER A 393 5.14 5.33 14.61
N CYS A 394 5.64 6.55 14.48
CA CYS A 394 5.88 7.49 15.58
C CYS A 394 4.79 8.57 15.57
N TYR A 395 4.23 8.86 16.73
CA TYR A 395 3.29 9.97 16.89
C TYR A 395 3.99 11.31 16.75
N LYS A 396 3.63 12.09 15.73
CA LYS A 396 4.15 13.45 15.43
C LYS A 396 5.63 13.64 15.86
N PRO A 397 6.58 12.93 15.22
CA PRO A 397 7.97 12.94 15.65
C PRO A 397 8.73 14.18 15.17
N PHE A 398 9.97 14.34 15.66
CA PHE A 398 10.95 15.21 15.01
C PHE A 398 11.99 14.38 14.23
N PHE A 399 12.57 14.98 13.20
CA PHE A 399 13.68 14.44 12.45
C PHE A 399 14.80 15.49 12.31
N GLN A 400 16.03 15.11 12.68
CA GLN A 400 17.18 15.98 12.50
C GLN A 400 17.66 15.88 11.05
N VAL A 401 17.80 17.04 10.41
CA VAL A 401 18.27 17.16 9.03
C VAL A 401 19.48 18.08 8.97
N GLU A 402 20.51 17.69 8.25
CA GLU A 402 21.64 18.57 7.95
C GLU A 402 21.20 19.69 6.99
N ALA A 403 21.88 20.84 7.04
CA ALA A 403 21.61 22.00 6.17
C ALA A 403 22.01 21.71 4.71
N ARG A 404 21.34 20.74 4.06
CA ARG A 404 21.57 20.26 2.70
C ARG A 404 20.28 19.67 2.08
N LYS A 405 20.35 19.21 0.83
CA LYS A 405 19.21 18.53 0.20
C LYS A 405 19.02 17.10 0.72
N TYR A 406 17.74 16.74 0.91
CA TYR A 406 17.26 15.41 1.21
C TYR A 406 16.20 15.01 0.19
N ARG A 407 16.17 13.73 -0.19
CA ARG A 407 15.04 13.11 -0.87
C ARG A 407 14.18 12.41 0.16
N PHE A 408 12.89 12.68 0.14
CA PHE A 408 11.88 11.97 0.92
C PHE A 408 11.00 11.16 0.00
N ARG A 409 10.89 9.88 0.28
CA ARG A 409 9.96 8.94 -0.37
C ARG A 409 8.75 8.83 0.51
N ILE A 410 7.70 9.57 0.17
CA ILE A 410 6.51 9.74 1.00
C ILE A 410 5.44 8.76 0.52
N LEU A 411 5.12 7.76 1.34
CA LEU A 411 4.03 6.81 1.10
C LEU A 411 2.83 7.21 1.96
N ASN A 412 1.67 7.41 1.35
CA ASN A 412 0.42 7.45 2.08
C ASN A 412 -0.04 6.01 2.38
N CYS A 413 0.17 5.56 3.60
CA CYS A 413 -0.24 4.24 4.06
C CYS A 413 -1.41 4.27 5.07
N SER A 414 -2.26 5.28 4.96
CA SER A 414 -3.55 5.35 5.64
C SER A 414 -4.54 4.31 5.07
N VAL A 415 -5.66 4.13 5.74
CA VAL A 415 -6.75 3.28 5.26
C VAL A 415 -7.66 4.04 4.28
N SER A 416 -8.01 5.28 4.62
CA SER A 416 -8.96 6.10 3.84
C SER A 416 -8.60 7.58 3.78
N ARG A 417 -7.57 8.03 4.51
CA ARG A 417 -7.22 9.45 4.60
C ARG A 417 -6.34 9.89 3.45
N PHE A 418 -6.70 10.98 2.81
CA PHE A 418 -5.86 11.73 1.87
C PHE A 418 -5.00 12.74 2.63
N PHE A 419 -3.89 13.11 2.03
CA PHE A 419 -3.02 14.18 2.53
C PHE A 419 -2.79 15.23 1.44
N LYS A 420 -2.52 16.46 1.87
CA LYS A 420 -1.95 17.52 1.04
C LYS A 420 -0.86 18.21 1.84
N LEU A 421 0.37 18.13 1.38
CA LEU A 421 1.52 18.44 2.21
C LEU A 421 2.19 19.75 1.80
N ALA A 422 2.58 20.54 2.80
CA ALA A 422 3.35 21.78 2.64
C ALA A 422 4.39 21.91 3.74
N LEU A 423 5.40 22.76 3.53
CA LEU A 423 6.28 23.21 4.62
C LEU A 423 5.65 24.39 5.36
N SER A 424 5.80 24.44 6.67
CA SER A 424 5.13 25.41 7.54
C SER A 424 5.48 26.87 7.29
N ASP A 425 6.55 27.14 6.55
CA ASP A 425 6.98 28.48 6.14
C ASP A 425 6.68 28.78 4.64
N GLY A 426 5.98 27.87 3.95
CA GLY A 426 5.67 27.98 2.53
C GLY A 426 6.88 27.79 1.60
N SER A 427 7.99 27.30 2.12
CA SER A 427 9.17 27.02 1.28
C SER A 427 8.88 25.95 0.22
N PRO A 428 9.45 26.08 -0.99
CA PRO A 428 9.19 25.11 -2.05
C PRO A 428 9.88 23.79 -1.80
N MET A 429 9.21 22.74 -2.29
CA MET A 429 9.67 21.36 -2.43
C MET A 429 9.80 21.02 -3.91
N ILE A 430 10.61 20.03 -4.26
CA ILE A 430 10.82 19.61 -5.64
C ILE A 430 10.35 18.17 -5.77
N GLN A 431 9.22 17.95 -6.41
CA GLN A 431 8.74 16.59 -6.69
C GLN A 431 9.51 16.02 -7.87
N VAL A 432 10.10 14.83 -7.68
CA VAL A 432 10.93 14.13 -8.67
C VAL A 432 10.34 12.78 -9.08
N GLY A 433 9.41 12.26 -8.33
CA GLY A 433 8.78 10.96 -8.61
C GLY A 433 7.32 10.91 -8.15
N ASN A 434 6.59 9.96 -8.75
CA ASN A 434 5.20 9.65 -8.44
C ASN A 434 4.96 8.14 -8.67
N ASP A 435 4.33 7.47 -7.73
CA ASP A 435 3.94 6.06 -7.80
C ASP A 435 5.06 5.12 -8.29
N GLY A 436 6.26 5.26 -7.73
CA GLY A 436 7.38 4.39 -8.07
C GLY A 436 8.14 4.76 -9.34
N ASN A 437 7.73 5.80 -10.07
CA ASN A 437 8.42 6.27 -11.27
C ASN A 437 8.97 7.69 -11.09
N LEU A 438 10.14 7.95 -11.67
CA LEU A 438 10.64 9.31 -11.78
C LEU A 438 9.85 10.08 -12.84
N LEU A 439 9.61 11.36 -12.58
CA LEU A 439 8.92 12.26 -13.51
C LEU A 439 9.82 12.57 -14.72
N PRO A 440 9.27 12.98 -15.86
CA PRO A 440 10.06 13.51 -16.97
C PRO A 440 10.90 14.74 -16.59
N HIS A 441 10.32 15.60 -15.77
CA HIS A 441 10.95 16.82 -15.26
C HIS A 441 10.62 17.01 -13.78
N PRO A 442 11.54 17.54 -12.97
CA PRO A 442 11.21 17.90 -11.60
C PRO A 442 10.20 19.04 -11.58
N VAL A 443 9.30 19.01 -10.60
CA VAL A 443 8.26 20.03 -10.44
C VAL A 443 8.45 20.74 -9.10
N VAL A 444 8.58 22.05 -9.13
CA VAL A 444 8.75 22.88 -7.93
C VAL A 444 7.37 23.31 -7.42
N LEU A 445 7.07 22.97 -6.17
CA LEU A 445 5.75 23.16 -5.55
C LEU A 445 5.91 23.72 -4.13
N THR A 446 5.10 24.69 -3.76
CA THR A 446 4.98 25.15 -2.36
C THR A 446 4.04 24.28 -1.54
N GLU A 447 3.10 23.62 -2.23
CA GLU A 447 2.16 22.63 -1.71
C GLU A 447 2.17 21.46 -2.67
N LEU A 448 2.34 20.23 -2.16
CA LEU A 448 2.16 19.04 -2.97
C LEU A 448 0.68 18.90 -3.33
N ASP A 449 0.38 18.14 -4.36
CA ASP A 449 -1.00 17.78 -4.67
C ASP A 449 -1.59 16.87 -3.58
N GLU A 450 -2.90 16.70 -3.58
CA GLU A 450 -3.52 15.66 -2.76
C GLU A 450 -2.83 14.32 -3.04
N GLN A 451 -2.55 13.59 -1.99
CA GLN A 451 -1.97 12.25 -2.05
C GLN A 451 -3.01 11.25 -1.54
N GLY A 452 -3.59 10.48 -2.45
CA GLY A 452 -4.49 9.39 -2.14
C GLY A 452 -3.77 8.23 -1.46
N ILE A 453 -4.53 7.28 -0.93
CA ILE A 453 -3.99 6.09 -0.29
C ILE A 453 -3.21 5.29 -1.33
N ALA A 454 -2.04 4.78 -0.95
CA ALA A 454 -1.06 4.07 -1.75
C ALA A 454 -0.22 4.93 -2.72
N GLU A 455 -0.56 6.17 -2.99
CA GLU A 455 0.31 7.03 -3.78
C GLU A 455 1.65 7.26 -3.07
N ARG A 456 2.73 7.29 -3.85
CA ARG A 456 4.09 7.61 -3.38
C ARG A 456 4.54 8.89 -4.07
N TYR A 457 4.99 9.86 -3.30
CA TYR A 457 5.62 11.07 -3.83
C TYR A 457 7.10 11.10 -3.42
N ASP A 458 7.98 11.15 -4.41
CA ASP A 458 9.40 11.37 -4.18
C ASP A 458 9.70 12.87 -4.26
N VAL A 459 10.14 13.45 -3.15
CA VAL A 459 10.24 14.89 -2.98
C VAL A 459 11.61 15.28 -2.48
N VAL A 460 12.27 16.23 -3.11
CA VAL A 460 13.52 16.82 -2.62
C VAL A 460 13.22 18.11 -1.88
N ILE A 461 13.71 18.19 -0.64
CA ILE A 461 13.65 19.39 0.21
C ILE A 461 15.08 19.88 0.42
N ASP A 462 15.31 21.17 0.18
CA ASP A 462 16.61 21.81 0.36
C ASP A 462 16.67 22.56 1.71
N PHE A 463 17.26 21.92 2.70
CA PHE A 463 17.46 22.52 4.03
C PHE A 463 18.67 23.45 4.11
N SER A 464 19.47 23.62 3.04
CA SER A 464 20.59 24.57 3.04
C SER A 464 20.14 26.04 3.18
N ARG A 465 18.86 26.30 2.90
CA ARG A 465 18.23 27.62 3.10
C ARG A 465 18.01 28.01 4.57
N TYR A 466 18.08 27.02 5.46
CA TYR A 466 17.87 27.22 6.90
C TYR A 466 19.20 27.26 7.65
N LYS A 467 19.25 28.02 8.73
CA LYS A 467 20.40 28.02 9.64
C LYS A 467 20.28 26.86 10.64
N PRO A 468 21.40 26.23 11.04
CA PRO A 468 21.39 25.27 12.14
C PRO A 468 20.69 25.83 13.38
N GLY A 469 19.86 25.03 14.00
CA GLY A 469 18.98 25.40 15.11
C GLY A 469 17.59 25.86 14.71
N GLN A 470 17.34 26.17 13.43
CA GLN A 470 15.98 26.45 12.95
C GLN A 470 15.16 25.17 12.84
N LYS A 471 13.84 25.36 12.94
CA LYS A 471 12.86 24.29 12.79
C LYS A 471 11.88 24.65 11.67
N VAL A 472 11.47 23.66 10.92
CA VAL A 472 10.39 23.74 9.93
C VAL A 472 9.55 22.47 10.05
N TRP A 473 8.26 22.55 9.76
CA TRP A 473 7.36 21.40 9.91
C TRP A 473 6.76 21.02 8.57
N MET A 474 6.53 19.70 8.39
CA MET A 474 5.58 19.23 7.41
C MET A 474 4.18 19.42 7.97
N VAL A 475 3.29 19.96 7.14
CA VAL A 475 1.92 20.34 7.49
C VAL A 475 0.98 19.60 6.54
N ASN A 476 -0.10 19.03 7.08
CA ASN A 476 -1.20 18.51 6.28
C ASN A 476 -2.27 19.60 6.13
N LEU A 477 -2.63 19.92 4.88
CA LEU A 477 -3.62 20.92 4.49
C LEU A 477 -4.99 20.30 4.17
N CYS A 478 -5.05 18.96 4.02
CA CYS A 478 -6.25 18.26 3.59
C CYS A 478 -7.17 18.00 4.80
N GLU A 479 -8.35 18.63 4.78
CA GLU A 479 -9.38 18.47 5.81
C GLU A 479 -10.40 17.42 5.41
N HIS A 480 -10.80 16.56 6.34
CA HIS A 480 -11.88 15.59 6.17
C HIS A 480 -13.03 15.88 7.14
N GLU A 481 -14.25 15.64 6.68
CA GLU A 481 -15.45 15.69 7.51
C GLU A 481 -15.93 14.29 7.89
N ASP A 482 -15.68 13.33 6.99
CA ASP A 482 -15.98 11.90 7.16
C ASP A 482 -15.03 11.05 6.32
N GLY A 483 -15.25 9.73 6.25
CA GLY A 483 -14.42 8.79 5.51
C GLY A 483 -14.63 8.79 3.98
N ARG A 484 -15.43 9.69 3.44
CA ARG A 484 -15.78 9.71 2.00
C ARG A 484 -14.67 10.28 1.13
N GLY A 485 -13.81 11.10 1.70
CA GLY A 485 -12.72 11.77 1.00
C GLY A 485 -12.46 13.17 1.55
N PRO A 486 -11.60 13.94 0.89
CA PRO A 486 -11.34 15.32 1.27
C PRO A 486 -12.61 16.17 1.26
N LYS A 487 -12.76 16.98 2.30
CA LYS A 487 -13.78 18.02 2.36
C LYS A 487 -13.28 19.30 1.73
N ASN A 488 -12.12 19.74 2.16
CA ASN A 488 -11.47 20.95 1.70
C ASN A 488 -9.95 20.82 1.71
N ASP A 489 -9.32 21.53 0.78
CA ASP A 489 -7.92 21.92 0.88
C ASP A 489 -7.83 23.25 1.56
N LEU A 490 -7.29 23.27 2.77
CA LEU A 490 -7.09 24.51 3.53
C LEU A 490 -5.84 25.23 3.02
N SER A 491 -5.86 26.55 3.08
CA SER A 491 -4.61 27.31 2.92
C SER A 491 -3.64 26.99 4.06
N LEU A 492 -2.35 27.21 3.84
CA LEU A 492 -1.32 26.98 4.86
C LEU A 492 -1.62 27.76 6.16
N ALA A 493 -2.13 29.00 6.05
CA ALA A 493 -2.50 29.80 7.19
C ALA A 493 -3.66 29.22 8.00
N GLU A 494 -4.70 28.72 7.33
CA GLU A 494 -5.84 28.05 7.97
C GLU A 494 -5.40 26.74 8.63
N ALA A 495 -4.60 25.91 7.97
CA ALA A 495 -4.10 24.67 8.55
C ALA A 495 -3.18 24.90 9.78
N LEU A 496 -2.51 26.04 9.85
CA LEU A 496 -1.66 26.41 10.99
C LEU A 496 -2.40 27.13 12.11
N SER A 497 -3.61 27.63 11.89
CA SER A 497 -4.43 28.31 12.91
C SER A 497 -4.85 27.37 14.04
N GLY A 498 -5.03 26.07 13.74
CA GLY A 498 -5.56 25.08 14.68
C GLY A 498 -7.07 25.10 14.81
N ASP A 499 -7.78 25.77 13.89
CA ASP A 499 -9.23 25.95 13.93
C ASP A 499 -9.99 24.82 13.20
N SER A 500 -9.29 23.94 12.46
CA SER A 500 -9.92 22.79 11.79
C SER A 500 -10.51 21.81 12.80
N ALA A 501 -11.70 21.31 12.47
CA ALA A 501 -12.33 20.23 13.24
C ALA A 501 -11.65 18.87 13.02
N ASP A 502 -10.88 18.70 11.94
CA ASP A 502 -10.10 17.48 11.68
C ASP A 502 -8.75 17.55 12.44
N PRO A 503 -8.53 16.69 13.46
CA PRO A 503 -7.31 16.73 14.27
C PRO A 503 -6.03 16.33 13.51
N CYS A 504 -6.16 15.80 12.30
CA CYS A 504 -5.03 15.44 11.44
C CYS A 504 -4.59 16.58 10.51
N VAL A 505 -5.27 17.72 10.52
CA VAL A 505 -4.83 18.94 9.86
C VAL A 505 -3.70 19.59 10.67
N GLY A 506 -2.78 20.25 10.00
CA GLY A 506 -1.69 21.00 10.63
C GLY A 506 -0.37 20.24 10.72
N LYS A 507 0.47 20.62 11.65
CA LYS A 507 1.84 20.10 11.80
C LYS A 507 1.85 18.64 12.26
N PHE A 508 2.67 17.79 11.60
CA PHE A 508 2.77 16.38 12.00
C PHE A 508 4.20 15.81 12.01
N LEU A 509 5.18 16.48 11.36
CA LEU A 509 6.60 16.11 11.40
C LEU A 509 7.44 17.37 11.54
N GLU A 510 8.31 17.43 12.54
CA GLU A 510 9.23 18.55 12.78
C GLU A 510 10.60 18.23 12.19
N PHE A 511 11.13 19.08 11.32
CA PHE A 511 12.52 19.05 10.90
C PHE A 511 13.35 19.99 11.77
N GLN A 512 14.41 19.46 12.41
CA GLN A 512 15.37 20.21 13.20
C GLN A 512 16.67 20.31 12.40
N VAL A 513 16.99 21.53 11.94
CA VAL A 513 18.16 21.72 11.08
C VAL A 513 19.43 21.72 11.93
N VAL A 514 20.40 20.87 11.55
CA VAL A 514 21.72 20.78 12.18
C VAL A 514 22.81 21.15 11.17
N PRO A 515 24.05 21.44 11.63
CA PRO A 515 25.16 21.74 10.73
C PRO A 515 25.39 20.59 9.74
N CYS A 516 25.70 20.93 8.50
CA CYS A 516 26.10 19.96 7.49
C CYS A 516 27.49 19.40 7.84
N THR A 517 27.61 18.09 7.91
CA THR A 517 28.87 17.40 8.25
C THR A 517 29.73 17.10 7.03
N LYS A 518 29.08 16.92 5.85
CA LYS A 518 29.74 16.69 4.57
C LYS A 518 29.15 17.61 3.50
N PRO A 519 29.93 18.11 2.52
CA PRO A 519 29.39 18.90 1.42
C PRO A 519 28.29 18.17 0.68
N ASP A 520 27.21 18.88 0.37
CA ASP A 520 26.14 18.36 -0.50
C ASP A 520 26.66 18.26 -1.93
N GLN A 521 26.75 17.04 -2.43
CA GLN A 521 27.16 16.76 -3.82
C GLN A 521 25.98 16.34 -4.69
N SER A 522 24.78 16.29 -4.12
CA SER A 522 23.59 15.91 -4.85
C SER A 522 23.14 17.00 -5.83
N GLN A 523 22.35 16.59 -6.79
CA GLN A 523 21.70 17.49 -7.74
C GLN A 523 20.27 17.03 -8.04
N VAL A 524 19.47 17.95 -8.56
CA VAL A 524 18.19 17.65 -9.20
C VAL A 524 18.28 18.17 -10.64
N PRO A 525 18.54 17.31 -11.61
CA PRO A 525 18.64 17.72 -13.01
C PRO A 525 17.31 18.24 -13.55
N GLY A 526 17.34 19.14 -14.52
CA GLY A 526 16.12 19.69 -15.15
C GLY A 526 15.35 18.68 -16.01
N THR A 527 15.97 17.56 -16.37
CA THR A 527 15.33 16.40 -17.01
C THR A 527 15.69 15.16 -16.22
N LEU A 528 14.71 14.33 -15.91
CA LEU A 528 14.89 13.06 -15.20
C LEU A 528 14.72 11.89 -16.18
N ILE A 529 13.52 11.32 -16.28
CA ILE A 529 13.23 10.18 -17.15
C ILE A 529 12.11 10.56 -18.11
N PRO A 530 12.35 10.70 -19.42
CA PRO A 530 11.26 10.96 -20.38
C PRO A 530 10.29 9.77 -20.40
N ASN A 531 9.02 10.04 -20.67
CA ASN A 531 8.07 8.95 -20.92
C ASN A 531 8.43 8.23 -22.22
N PRO A 532 8.17 6.90 -22.33
CA PRO A 532 8.32 6.20 -23.59
C PRO A 532 7.29 6.72 -24.61
N ASP A 533 7.70 6.81 -25.88
CA ASP A 533 6.78 7.14 -26.97
C ASP A 533 5.97 5.90 -27.36
N VAL A 534 4.76 5.80 -26.82
CA VAL A 534 3.82 4.71 -27.15
C VAL A 534 2.92 5.04 -28.33
N SER A 535 3.10 6.19 -29.01
CA SER A 535 2.22 6.64 -30.11
C SER A 535 2.21 5.68 -31.30
N GLN A 536 3.31 4.96 -31.52
CA GLN A 536 3.44 3.98 -32.60
C GLN A 536 2.79 2.63 -32.30
N ILE A 537 2.36 2.39 -31.06
CA ILE A 537 1.68 1.16 -30.69
C ILE A 537 0.17 1.38 -30.87
N PRO A 538 -0.48 0.63 -31.78
CA PRO A 538 -1.91 0.80 -32.02
C PRO A 538 -2.74 0.56 -30.75
N VAL A 539 -3.79 1.34 -30.57
CA VAL A 539 -4.79 1.10 -29.52
C VAL A 539 -5.64 -0.10 -29.94
N ALA A 540 -5.54 -1.19 -29.20
CA ALA A 540 -6.29 -2.40 -29.48
C ALA A 540 -7.75 -2.28 -29.02
N ARG A 541 -8.01 -1.57 -27.93
CA ARG A 541 -9.35 -1.37 -27.38
C ARG A 541 -9.40 -0.14 -26.47
N GLU A 542 -10.58 0.43 -26.37
CA GLU A 542 -10.95 1.39 -25.33
C GLU A 542 -11.93 0.73 -24.37
N ARG A 543 -11.76 0.98 -23.06
CA ARG A 543 -12.64 0.45 -22.00
C ARG A 543 -13.04 1.55 -21.04
N THR A 544 -14.16 1.33 -20.37
CA THR A 544 -14.63 2.18 -19.28
C THR A 544 -14.86 1.36 -18.03
N PHE A 545 -14.31 1.81 -16.92
CA PHE A 545 -14.56 1.24 -15.61
C PHE A 545 -15.19 2.30 -14.71
N GLU A 546 -16.39 2.04 -14.23
CA GLU A 546 -17.12 2.96 -13.35
C GLU A 546 -17.20 2.38 -11.94
N PHE A 547 -16.62 3.10 -11.00
CA PHE A 547 -16.53 2.77 -9.59
C PHE A 547 -17.67 3.45 -8.83
N GLY A 548 -18.46 2.69 -8.05
CA GLY A 548 -19.60 3.24 -7.34
C GLY A 548 -20.41 2.19 -6.60
N ARG A 549 -21.70 2.40 -6.50
CA ARG A 549 -22.65 1.52 -5.80
C ARG A 549 -23.76 0.96 -6.70
N SER A 550 -23.59 1.02 -8.00
CA SER A 550 -24.59 0.52 -8.95
C SER A 550 -24.78 -0.99 -8.79
N ASN A 551 -25.99 -1.42 -8.45
CA ASN A 551 -26.33 -2.83 -8.14
C ASN A 551 -25.59 -3.43 -6.92
N GLY A 552 -24.99 -2.61 -6.05
CA GLY A 552 -24.43 -3.07 -4.80
C GLY A 552 -25.49 -3.62 -3.85
N THR A 553 -25.07 -4.50 -2.96
CA THR A 553 -25.89 -5.02 -1.88
C THR A 553 -25.37 -4.51 -0.54
N ASP A 554 -26.13 -4.65 0.52
CA ASP A 554 -25.68 -4.22 1.85
C ASP A 554 -24.43 -4.99 2.34
N ASP A 555 -24.21 -6.22 1.85
CA ASP A 555 -23.03 -7.04 2.15
C ASP A 555 -21.82 -6.67 1.29
N ALA A 556 -22.06 -6.14 0.09
CA ALA A 556 -21.08 -5.74 -0.89
C ALA A 556 -21.58 -4.45 -1.57
N PRO A 557 -21.51 -3.32 -0.85
CA PRO A 557 -22.12 -2.07 -1.31
C PRO A 557 -21.36 -1.47 -2.51
N TRP A 558 -20.10 -1.80 -2.64
CA TRP A 558 -19.24 -1.25 -3.67
C TRP A 558 -19.17 -2.17 -4.90
N THR A 559 -19.21 -1.58 -6.07
CA THR A 559 -19.23 -2.29 -7.35
C THR A 559 -18.41 -1.56 -8.39
N VAL A 560 -17.95 -2.33 -9.39
CA VAL A 560 -17.33 -1.77 -10.58
C VAL A 560 -18.16 -2.19 -11.79
N ARG A 561 -18.43 -1.25 -12.68
CA ARG A 561 -19.14 -1.48 -13.95
C ARG A 561 -18.18 -1.33 -15.11
N THR A 562 -18.04 -2.38 -15.92
CA THR A 562 -17.16 -2.39 -17.10
C THR A 562 -17.96 -2.17 -18.37
N ASP A 563 -17.54 -1.26 -19.24
CA ASP A 563 -18.09 -0.98 -20.58
C ASP A 563 -19.61 -0.78 -20.60
N GLY A 564 -20.15 -0.11 -19.58
CA GLY A 564 -21.59 0.15 -19.47
C GLY A 564 -22.46 -1.06 -19.10
N GLY A 565 -21.84 -2.19 -18.71
CA GLY A 565 -22.52 -3.37 -18.20
C GLY A 565 -23.18 -3.15 -16.83
N GLN A 566 -23.45 -4.22 -16.11
CA GLN A 566 -23.93 -4.14 -14.74
C GLN A 566 -22.78 -3.88 -13.76
N GLY A 567 -23.02 -3.11 -12.73
CA GLY A 567 -22.11 -3.01 -11.59
C GLY A 567 -22.03 -4.36 -10.88
N VAL A 568 -20.81 -4.83 -10.66
CA VAL A 568 -20.54 -6.10 -9.98
C VAL A 568 -19.63 -5.86 -8.75
N PRO A 569 -19.94 -6.46 -7.61
CA PRO A 569 -18.99 -6.56 -6.52
C PRO A 569 -17.92 -7.60 -6.85
N ALA A 570 -16.84 -7.64 -6.08
CA ALA A 570 -15.79 -8.64 -6.23
C ALA A 570 -16.33 -10.05 -6.44
N ASP A 571 -16.05 -10.61 -7.60
CA ASP A 571 -16.33 -12.01 -7.94
C ASP A 571 -15.14 -12.57 -8.74
N PHE A 572 -14.34 -13.41 -8.09
CA PHE A 572 -13.13 -13.99 -8.69
C PHE A 572 -13.41 -15.02 -9.79
N ASN A 573 -14.67 -15.37 -10.04
CA ASN A 573 -15.07 -16.19 -11.18
C ASN A 573 -15.44 -15.36 -12.41
N GLN A 574 -15.43 -14.03 -12.29
CA GLN A 574 -15.76 -13.10 -13.36
C GLN A 574 -14.50 -12.35 -13.79
N ILE A 575 -14.22 -12.40 -15.09
CA ILE A 575 -13.16 -11.62 -15.73
C ILE A 575 -13.80 -10.34 -16.27
N SER A 576 -13.35 -9.18 -15.75
CA SER A 576 -13.89 -7.88 -16.15
C SER A 576 -13.22 -7.31 -17.40
N ALA A 577 -11.95 -7.65 -17.62
CA ALA A 577 -11.21 -7.29 -18.82
C ALA A 577 -10.22 -8.40 -19.17
N ALA A 578 -9.98 -8.60 -20.48
CA ALA A 578 -9.02 -9.57 -20.99
C ALA A 578 -8.20 -8.93 -22.12
N PRO A 579 -7.26 -8.03 -21.79
CA PRO A 579 -6.37 -7.45 -22.78
C PRO A 579 -5.44 -8.53 -23.37
N LYS A 580 -4.91 -8.25 -24.55
CA LYS A 580 -3.98 -9.16 -25.21
C LYS A 580 -2.53 -8.74 -24.94
N PRO A 581 -1.63 -9.68 -24.65
CA PRO A 581 -0.21 -9.38 -24.52
C PRO A 581 0.36 -8.68 -25.75
N GLY A 582 1.25 -7.74 -25.55
CA GLY A 582 1.86 -6.94 -26.61
C GLY A 582 0.96 -5.84 -27.17
N THR A 583 -0.21 -5.61 -26.58
CA THR A 583 -1.13 -4.54 -27.02
C THR A 583 -1.15 -3.36 -26.05
N ARG A 584 -1.69 -2.25 -26.55
CA ARG A 584 -2.00 -1.06 -25.78
C ARG A 584 -3.50 -0.82 -25.76
N GLU A 585 -4.06 -0.51 -24.61
CA GLU A 585 -5.46 -0.10 -24.48
C GLU A 585 -5.57 1.30 -23.85
N ILE A 586 -6.69 1.96 -24.08
CA ILE A 586 -7.08 3.19 -23.39
C ILE A 586 -8.19 2.84 -22.41
N TRP A 587 -7.93 3.11 -21.13
CA TRP A 587 -8.92 2.88 -20.08
C TRP A 587 -9.41 4.20 -19.53
N THR A 588 -10.72 4.36 -19.41
CA THR A 588 -11.35 5.52 -18.76
C THR A 588 -11.93 5.05 -17.44
N LEU A 589 -11.35 5.52 -16.36
CA LEU A 589 -11.81 5.31 -15.00
C LEU A 589 -12.81 6.39 -14.66
N VAL A 590 -13.97 6.02 -14.16
CA VAL A 590 -15.09 6.92 -13.88
C VAL A 590 -15.53 6.77 -12.44
N ASN A 591 -15.66 7.88 -11.73
CA ASN A 591 -16.35 7.89 -10.45
C ASN A 591 -17.86 7.97 -10.70
N GLY A 592 -18.59 6.92 -10.35
CA GLY A 592 -20.02 6.79 -10.55
C GLY A 592 -20.89 7.73 -9.69
N GLY A 593 -20.25 8.63 -8.95
CA GLY A 593 -20.93 9.63 -8.13
C GLY A 593 -21.22 9.15 -6.71
N GLY A 594 -22.09 9.90 -6.02
CA GLY A 594 -22.49 9.57 -4.64
C GLY A 594 -21.67 10.27 -3.55
N GLY A 595 -20.63 11.03 -3.92
CA GLY A 595 -19.88 11.87 -2.98
C GLY A 595 -18.72 11.15 -2.27
N TRP A 596 -18.18 10.08 -2.85
CA TRP A 596 -16.98 9.40 -2.35
C TRP A 596 -15.81 9.58 -3.31
N ASP A 597 -14.62 9.75 -2.77
CA ASP A 597 -13.37 9.69 -3.50
C ASP A 597 -12.86 8.26 -3.60
N HIS A 598 -12.28 7.91 -4.76
CA HIS A 598 -11.74 6.59 -5.03
C HIS A 598 -10.32 6.70 -5.59
N PRO A 599 -9.26 6.39 -4.84
CA PRO A 599 -7.94 6.16 -5.39
C PRO A 599 -7.92 4.76 -6.01
N ILE A 600 -7.91 4.69 -7.34
CA ILE A 600 -7.96 3.41 -8.06
C ILE A 600 -6.55 2.93 -8.33
N HIS A 601 -6.27 1.68 -7.91
CA HIS A 601 -5.04 0.98 -8.22
C HIS A 601 -5.27 -0.12 -9.25
N ILE A 602 -4.33 -0.23 -10.18
CA ILE A 602 -4.29 -1.26 -11.22
C ILE A 602 -2.98 -2.02 -11.04
N HIS A 603 -3.09 -3.32 -10.78
CA HIS A 603 -1.94 -4.20 -10.60
C HIS A 603 -1.17 -4.42 -11.89
N PHE A 604 0.11 -4.72 -11.77
CA PHE A 604 1.05 -5.18 -12.77
C PHE A 604 1.60 -4.06 -13.68
N GLU A 605 0.76 -3.31 -14.39
CA GLU A 605 1.24 -2.35 -15.39
C GLU A 605 0.99 -0.91 -14.94
N GLU A 606 2.01 -0.09 -15.00
CA GLU A 606 1.82 1.35 -14.86
C GLU A 606 1.31 1.94 -16.17
N SER A 607 0.60 3.03 -16.07
CA SER A 607 0.08 3.72 -17.22
C SER A 607 0.45 5.20 -17.28
N GLN A 608 0.35 5.76 -18.47
CA GLN A 608 0.44 7.21 -18.68
C GLN A 608 -0.95 7.84 -18.56
N LEU A 609 -1.05 8.87 -17.76
CA LEU A 609 -2.26 9.68 -17.65
C LEU A 609 -2.43 10.56 -18.89
N LEU A 610 -3.51 10.34 -19.64
CA LEU A 610 -3.80 11.07 -20.87
C LEU A 610 -4.73 12.28 -20.66
N ALA A 611 -5.73 12.13 -19.78
CA ALA A 611 -6.70 13.17 -19.51
C ALA A 611 -7.32 13.06 -18.11
N ARG A 612 -7.71 14.19 -17.56
CA ARG A 612 -8.61 14.30 -16.41
C ARG A 612 -9.87 15.06 -16.85
N ASN A 613 -11.03 14.55 -16.50
CA ASN A 613 -12.32 15.16 -16.86
C ASN A 613 -12.40 15.48 -18.37
N GLY A 614 -11.97 14.52 -19.20
CA GLY A 614 -12.05 14.61 -20.65
C GLY A 614 -11.03 15.56 -21.31
N SER A 615 -10.09 16.16 -20.58
CA SER A 615 -9.09 17.05 -21.16
C SER A 615 -7.66 16.73 -20.75
N SER A 616 -6.76 16.66 -21.71
CA SER A 616 -5.32 16.51 -21.48
C SER A 616 -4.69 17.75 -20.83
N SER A 617 -5.29 18.93 -20.99
CA SER A 617 -4.83 20.15 -20.31
C SER A 617 -5.03 20.11 -18.80
N ASN A 618 -5.90 19.22 -18.31
CA ASN A 618 -6.16 19.04 -16.89
C ASN A 618 -5.17 18.07 -16.21
N VAL A 619 -4.24 17.46 -16.97
CA VAL A 619 -3.17 16.64 -16.40
C VAL A 619 -2.05 17.54 -15.88
N PRO A 620 -1.86 17.63 -14.57
CA PRO A 620 -0.87 18.54 -14.01
C PRO A 620 0.56 18.00 -14.23
N PRO A 621 1.58 18.87 -14.18
CA PRO A 621 2.97 18.46 -14.43
C PRO A 621 3.45 17.31 -13.55
N TRP A 622 3.03 17.23 -12.29
CA TRP A 622 3.42 16.20 -11.34
C TRP A 622 2.72 14.85 -11.54
N GLU A 623 1.77 14.75 -12.46
CA GLU A 623 1.14 13.50 -12.89
C GLU A 623 1.52 13.08 -14.31
N ARG A 624 2.43 13.78 -14.96
CA ARG A 624 2.83 13.47 -16.35
C ARG A 624 3.82 12.31 -16.47
N GLY A 625 4.21 11.70 -15.37
CA GLY A 625 4.92 10.42 -15.34
C GLY A 625 3.97 9.23 -15.52
N ARG A 626 4.51 8.04 -15.28
CA ARG A 626 3.68 6.83 -15.15
C ARG A 626 3.19 6.69 -13.73
N LYS A 627 2.02 6.12 -13.58
CA LYS A 627 1.34 5.94 -12.29
C LYS A 627 0.69 4.57 -12.22
N ASP A 628 0.40 4.14 -11.01
CA ASP A 628 -0.39 2.95 -10.71
C ASP A 628 -1.61 3.22 -9.81
N VAL A 629 -1.71 4.43 -9.24
CA VAL A 629 -2.88 4.87 -8.45
C VAL A 629 -3.47 6.14 -9.05
N TYR A 630 -4.77 6.15 -9.29
CA TYR A 630 -5.49 7.22 -9.97
C TYR A 630 -6.62 7.75 -9.09
N ARG A 631 -6.48 8.98 -8.60
CA ARG A 631 -7.52 9.63 -7.78
C ARG A 631 -8.72 10.00 -8.63
N LEU A 632 -9.89 9.52 -8.23
CA LEU A 632 -11.19 9.86 -8.80
C LEU A 632 -12.02 10.63 -7.78
N HIS A 633 -12.12 11.93 -7.97
CA HIS A 633 -13.06 12.75 -7.21
C HIS A 633 -14.51 12.48 -7.64
N PRO A 634 -15.51 12.80 -6.82
CA PRO A 634 -16.91 12.56 -7.14
C PRO A 634 -17.31 13.11 -8.52
N GLY A 635 -17.82 12.23 -9.38
CA GLY A 635 -18.18 12.56 -10.76
C GLY A 635 -17.00 12.81 -11.71
N GLY A 636 -15.77 12.63 -11.26
CA GLY A 636 -14.57 12.82 -12.07
C GLY A 636 -14.27 11.64 -12.97
N THR A 637 -13.41 11.89 -13.98
CA THR A 637 -12.89 10.87 -14.88
C THR A 637 -11.39 10.98 -15.05
N VAL A 638 -10.73 9.83 -15.20
CA VAL A 638 -9.30 9.72 -15.54
C VAL A 638 -9.15 8.80 -16.73
N THR A 639 -8.49 9.27 -17.79
CA THR A 639 -8.19 8.46 -18.96
C THR A 639 -6.71 8.15 -19.00
N ILE A 640 -6.38 6.86 -19.12
CA ILE A 640 -5.01 6.34 -19.10
C ILE A 640 -4.70 5.53 -20.34
N SER A 641 -3.41 5.48 -20.69
CA SER A 641 -2.87 4.58 -21.70
C SER A 641 -2.05 3.52 -20.99
N ILE A 642 -2.50 2.27 -21.10
CA ILE A 642 -1.85 1.11 -20.47
C ILE A 642 -1.34 0.16 -21.55
N GLN A 643 -0.14 -0.36 -21.37
CA GLN A 643 0.50 -1.32 -22.28
C GLN A 643 0.68 -2.65 -21.55
N PHE A 644 0.29 -3.75 -22.18
CA PHE A 644 0.35 -5.09 -21.59
C PHE A 644 1.53 -5.85 -22.17
N ARG A 645 2.47 -6.27 -21.34
CA ARG A 645 3.77 -6.71 -21.79
C ARG A 645 4.11 -8.16 -21.46
N GLU A 646 5.05 -8.39 -20.55
CA GLU A 646 5.85 -9.63 -20.55
C GLU A 646 5.35 -10.76 -19.68
N PHE A 647 4.44 -10.51 -18.76
CA PHE A 647 3.88 -11.52 -17.86
C PHE A 647 2.39 -11.73 -18.12
N ALA A 648 1.85 -12.76 -17.52
CA ALA A 648 0.46 -13.17 -17.71
C ALA A 648 -0.19 -13.60 -16.39
N GLY A 649 -1.49 -13.84 -16.45
CA GLY A 649 -2.29 -14.36 -15.35
C GLY A 649 -3.41 -13.42 -14.95
N MET A 650 -3.92 -13.62 -13.75
CA MET A 650 -5.03 -12.87 -13.18
C MET A 650 -4.49 -11.75 -12.28
N PHE A 651 -4.89 -10.54 -12.58
CA PHE A 651 -4.52 -9.35 -11.84
C PHE A 651 -5.75 -8.65 -11.29
N MET A 652 -5.55 -7.72 -10.37
CA MET A 652 -6.63 -6.98 -9.72
C MET A 652 -6.66 -5.53 -10.20
N GLU A 653 -7.84 -4.95 -10.16
CA GLU A 653 -8.08 -3.52 -10.20
C GLU A 653 -9.07 -3.19 -9.08
N HIS A 654 -8.74 -2.24 -8.24
CA HIS A 654 -9.55 -1.95 -7.07
C HIS A 654 -9.40 -0.51 -6.57
N CYS A 655 -10.32 -0.09 -5.73
CA CYS A 655 -10.18 1.14 -4.95
C CYS A 655 -9.20 0.94 -3.81
N HIS A 656 -8.22 1.79 -3.67
CA HIS A 656 -7.24 1.74 -2.56
C HIS A 656 -7.68 2.54 -1.31
N ASN A 657 -8.90 3.10 -1.29
CA ASN A 657 -9.58 3.23 -0.01
C ASN A 657 -9.88 1.79 0.45
N THR A 658 -9.05 1.28 1.34
CA THR A 658 -9.03 -0.15 1.66
C THR A 658 -10.30 -0.63 2.37
N VAL A 659 -11.10 0.30 2.92
CA VAL A 659 -12.46 -0.03 3.40
C VAL A 659 -13.39 -0.32 2.22
N HIS A 660 -13.29 0.42 1.11
CA HIS A 660 -14.07 0.13 -0.09
C HIS A 660 -13.63 -1.19 -0.73
N GLU A 661 -12.32 -1.44 -0.79
CA GLU A 661 -11.75 -2.70 -1.26
C GLU A 661 -12.27 -3.88 -0.44
N ASP A 662 -12.16 -3.84 0.91
CA ASP A 662 -12.65 -4.88 1.81
C ASP A 662 -14.16 -5.14 1.66
N HIS A 663 -14.91 -4.16 1.16
CA HIS A 663 -16.35 -4.26 0.91
C HIS A 663 -16.69 -4.39 -0.58
N ALA A 664 -15.78 -5.01 -1.34
CA ALA A 664 -15.96 -5.55 -2.68
C ALA A 664 -15.77 -4.58 -3.87
N MET A 665 -15.16 -3.39 -3.68
CA MET A 665 -14.75 -2.55 -4.81
C MET A 665 -13.43 -3.04 -5.44
N LEU A 666 -13.50 -4.26 -5.99
CA LEU A 666 -12.38 -4.98 -6.55
C LEU A 666 -12.86 -5.87 -7.68
N ILE A 667 -12.17 -5.85 -8.81
CA ILE A 667 -12.42 -6.71 -9.96
C ILE A 667 -11.16 -7.44 -10.39
N ARG A 668 -11.37 -8.59 -11.04
CA ARG A 668 -10.32 -9.36 -11.71
C ARG A 668 -10.25 -8.96 -13.18
N TRP A 669 -9.06 -8.69 -13.67
CA TRP A 669 -8.76 -8.72 -15.10
C TRP A 669 -7.70 -9.79 -15.41
N GLU A 670 -7.57 -10.20 -16.67
CA GLU A 670 -6.72 -11.34 -17.03
C GLU A 670 -5.91 -11.03 -18.29
N LEU A 671 -4.62 -11.32 -18.22
CA LEU A 671 -3.72 -11.26 -19.35
C LEU A 671 -3.31 -12.70 -19.71
N ASP A 672 -3.86 -13.22 -20.82
CA ASP A 672 -3.62 -14.58 -21.25
C ASP A 672 -2.65 -14.60 -22.45
N ARG A 673 -1.52 -15.28 -22.30
CA ARG A 673 -0.55 -15.50 -23.36
C ARG A 673 -0.84 -16.74 -24.22
N GLY A 674 -2.03 -17.31 -24.11
CA GLY A 674 -2.44 -18.51 -24.82
C GLY A 674 -1.95 -19.80 -24.14
N PRO A 675 -1.59 -20.86 -24.90
CA PRO A 675 -1.34 -22.17 -24.29
C PRO A 675 -0.19 -22.22 -23.26
N VAL A 676 0.64 -21.20 -23.22
CA VAL A 676 1.76 -21.09 -22.26
C VAL A 676 1.46 -20.15 -21.09
N ALA A 677 0.28 -19.55 -21.06
CA ALA A 677 -0.12 -18.73 -19.91
C ALA A 677 -0.28 -19.60 -18.67
N LEU A 678 0.30 -19.13 -17.59
CA LEU A 678 0.14 -19.77 -16.28
C LEU A 678 -1.07 -19.17 -15.58
N PRO A 679 -1.92 -20.01 -14.97
CA PRO A 679 -3.03 -19.48 -14.18
C PRO A 679 -2.49 -18.71 -12.97
N THR A 680 -3.23 -17.71 -12.56
CA THR A 680 -2.99 -17.09 -11.26
C THR A 680 -3.19 -18.13 -10.16
N PRO A 681 -2.38 -18.11 -9.11
CA PRO A 681 -2.63 -18.94 -7.95
C PRO A 681 -4.04 -18.71 -7.45
N ASN A 682 -4.87 -19.72 -7.60
CA ASN A 682 -6.21 -19.69 -7.07
C ASN A 682 -6.33 -20.87 -6.11
N PRO A 683 -6.65 -20.64 -4.83
CA PRO A 683 -6.76 -21.71 -3.85
C PRO A 683 -7.81 -22.75 -4.20
N THR A 684 -8.64 -22.49 -5.20
CA THR A 684 -9.68 -23.44 -5.61
C THR A 684 -9.28 -24.22 -6.86
N PRO A 685 -9.46 -25.55 -6.88
CA PRO A 685 -9.37 -26.33 -8.09
C PRO A 685 -10.35 -25.83 -9.16
N GLN A 686 -10.05 -26.13 -10.42
CA GLN A 686 -10.93 -25.77 -11.54
C GLN A 686 -12.37 -26.23 -11.28
N GLY A 687 -13.33 -25.33 -11.44
CA GLY A 687 -14.75 -25.60 -11.23
C GLY A 687 -15.23 -25.46 -9.78
N VAL A 688 -14.34 -25.28 -8.84
CA VAL A 688 -14.72 -24.97 -7.44
C VAL A 688 -14.73 -23.45 -7.25
N LYS A 689 -15.85 -22.92 -6.82
CA LYS A 689 -15.95 -21.48 -6.53
C LYS A 689 -15.15 -21.14 -5.29
N PHE A 690 -14.22 -20.20 -5.40
CA PHE A 690 -13.64 -19.55 -4.24
C PHE A 690 -14.78 -18.81 -3.51
N THR A 691 -15.07 -19.22 -2.31
CA THR A 691 -16.19 -18.66 -1.57
C THR A 691 -15.81 -18.17 -0.21
N ASP A 692 -14.92 -18.86 0.48
CA ASP A 692 -14.70 -18.62 1.89
C ASP A 692 -13.40 -19.32 2.33
N PRO A 693 -12.40 -18.60 2.86
CA PRO A 693 -11.18 -19.23 3.37
C PRO A 693 -11.41 -20.15 4.56
N THR A 694 -12.59 -20.07 5.21
CA THR A 694 -12.95 -20.99 6.28
C THR A 694 -13.42 -22.34 5.77
N ILE A 695 -13.77 -22.43 4.48
CA ILE A 695 -14.20 -23.63 3.80
C ILE A 695 -13.17 -23.96 2.73
N VAL A 696 -11.90 -23.84 3.05
CA VAL A 696 -10.85 -24.28 2.13
C VAL A 696 -11.07 -25.74 1.86
N PRO A 697 -11.38 -26.10 0.60
CA PRO A 697 -11.70 -27.48 0.27
C PRO A 697 -10.53 -28.40 0.60
N ASP A 698 -10.84 -29.64 0.92
CA ASP A 698 -9.85 -30.70 1.08
C ASP A 698 -9.00 -30.99 -0.17
N ALA A 699 -9.09 -30.14 -1.18
CA ALA A 699 -8.46 -30.29 -2.48
C ALA A 699 -7.05 -29.73 -2.58
N TYR A 700 -6.50 -29.16 -1.53
CA TYR A 700 -5.10 -28.72 -1.52
C TYR A 700 -4.14 -29.85 -1.30
#